data_fc1228fc2d752dbc0ea90ea148e1f815
#
_entry.id   fc1228fc2d752dbc0ea90ea148e1f815
#
_cell.length_a   1.000
_cell.length_b   1.000
_cell.length_c   1.000
_cell.angle_alpha   90.00
_cell.angle_beta   90.00
_cell.angle_gamma   90.00
#
_symmetry.space_group_name_H-M   'P 1'
#
loop_
_entity.id
_entity.type
_entity.pdbx_description
1 polymer ?
#
loop_
_entity_poly.entity_id
_entity_poly.type
_entity_poly.pdbx_seq_one_letter_code
_entity_poly.pdbx_strand_id
1 'polypeptide(L)'
;MKLPLKWLKDYVDYNVTHKEFASKMLLRGFEVADIIPEMKVSNVVVCTITHIEQHPNAERLRVCNIDIGAENELVIVTNATNVYEGCQVPVALDGAILADGTEIKPTKMRGVLSSGMFCGGAELGINDVEYEGAGADSVLILNDGTKYTNGMRIQEALGLDDVIFDIELTPNRPDCQSIIGLCREAASALGQKFHEPVIKPVAGSGSAADYAKVTVLNPNLCPRYCARVVTDLKIEPSPKWMQLRLKLSGIRPINNIVDITNYVLLEYGHPMHAFDLACIEDAHIVVRNAVEGEVVTTLDGKQRAVTPDMLLIADPHKGVGIAGIMGGLNSEITGNTKVTLFESAVFNAANIRRTTQKLHHSTDSSARFTKGVEAVNAELAVNRAIELVDILGAGRVIGSMIDVCNADISEKVVNADVCHINRILNTKLSGESMAELLSSISIPAEVCENKLRIKVPHFRTDIEDGIETDWDIAEEVGRLYGYDNIEPTLMHGDSFQGRLSRSVIIEDRVKDTMAAMGFMELYNYNFTSPQEYDLLLIPENDEKRNTVRLQNPFGEDQSLMRTTLIGGLLRTMRTNCNKKSGHGRFFEIGNVHFNNPDLPEERKMLGIIAYGGTGNVRNAENFFTLKGIIEKLFEILGIENARFERGGGAYLHPGQKAVVSIDGEVIGEMGCTHPRVEKNFGLSCSAYLAEIDFNKLAAHTNNSRKYRPLPKFPIVPRDIAVVVDRNIEAQTVIDIINTAKTQVIVENAKVFDVYYPKEAGDKGIPEGKKSMAFSFELRSDERTLTDEDINRSVNT
;
A
#
# COMPACT_ATOMS: atom_id res chain seq x y z
N MET A 1 14.26 9.32 1.76
CA MET A 1 15.74 9.53 1.78
C MET A 1 16.06 10.66 2.74
N LYS A 2 16.92 10.40 3.72
CA LYS A 2 17.29 11.41 4.73
C LYS A 2 18.42 12.28 4.22
N LEU A 3 18.21 13.59 4.23
CA LEU A 3 19.19 14.60 3.79
C LEU A 3 19.56 15.52 4.98
N PRO A 4 20.71 15.33 5.64
CA PRO A 4 21.20 16.23 6.68
C PRO A 4 21.56 17.60 6.10
N LEU A 5 21.12 18.67 6.74
CA LEU A 5 21.36 20.06 6.27
C LEU A 5 22.84 20.42 6.21
N LYS A 6 23.65 19.98 7.19
CA LYS A 6 25.09 20.23 7.17
C LYS A 6 25.78 19.54 6.00
N TRP A 7 25.28 18.37 5.58
CA TRP A 7 25.81 17.68 4.40
C TRP A 7 25.34 18.36 3.11
N LEU A 8 24.08 18.80 3.03
CA LEU A 8 23.57 19.60 1.91
C LEU A 8 24.46 20.86 1.69
N LYS A 9 24.88 21.55 2.77
CA LYS A 9 25.70 22.77 2.71
C LYS A 9 27.08 22.55 2.11
N ASP A 10 27.59 21.32 2.03
CA ASP A 10 28.85 21.06 1.34
C ASP A 10 28.73 21.28 -0.19
N TYR A 11 27.50 21.18 -0.72
CA TYR A 11 27.23 21.21 -2.17
C TYR A 11 26.35 22.36 -2.63
N VAL A 12 25.63 23.02 -1.71
CA VAL A 12 24.66 24.07 -2.04
C VAL A 12 24.67 25.17 -1.00
N ASP A 13 24.65 26.45 -1.45
CA ASP A 13 24.45 27.57 -0.57
C ASP A 13 23.01 27.60 -0.03
N TYR A 14 22.85 27.41 1.27
CA TYR A 14 21.56 27.34 1.94
C TYR A 14 21.29 28.61 2.76
N ASN A 15 20.31 29.42 2.31
CA ASN A 15 20.01 30.72 2.87
C ASN A 15 18.50 30.97 3.09
N VAL A 16 17.72 29.92 3.20
CA VAL A 16 16.27 29.95 3.38
C VAL A 16 15.86 29.26 4.69
N THR A 17 14.60 29.45 5.12
CA THR A 17 14.06 28.71 6.24
C THR A 17 13.78 27.26 5.85
N HIS A 18 13.75 26.34 6.83
CA HIS A 18 13.48 24.91 6.57
C HIS A 18 12.12 24.68 5.93
N LYS A 19 11.10 25.46 6.31
CA LYS A 19 9.76 25.39 5.70
C LYS A 19 9.75 25.88 4.26
N GLU A 20 10.48 26.96 3.98
CA GLU A 20 10.62 27.47 2.61
C GLU A 20 11.36 26.47 1.71
N PHE A 21 12.43 25.84 2.24
CA PHE A 21 13.12 24.76 1.53
C PHE A 21 12.17 23.61 1.17
N ALA A 22 11.39 23.10 2.14
CA ALA A 22 10.42 22.04 1.91
C ALA A 22 9.40 22.43 0.84
N SER A 23 8.86 23.66 0.89
CA SER A 23 7.92 24.15 -0.14
C SER A 23 8.55 24.22 -1.53
N LYS A 24 9.81 24.69 -1.63
CA LYS A 24 10.53 24.78 -2.91
C LYS A 24 10.84 23.40 -3.49
N MET A 25 11.23 22.43 -2.65
CA MET A 25 11.46 21.04 -3.06
C MET A 25 10.16 20.39 -3.55
N LEU A 26 9.04 20.59 -2.85
CA LEU A 26 7.74 20.09 -3.25
C LEU A 26 7.34 20.59 -4.66
N LEU A 27 7.54 21.87 -4.94
CA LEU A 27 7.26 22.45 -6.27
C LEU A 27 8.15 21.87 -7.39
N ARG A 28 9.25 21.21 -7.03
CA ARG A 28 10.14 20.48 -7.96
C ARG A 28 9.83 18.98 -8.03
N GLY A 29 8.78 18.51 -7.34
CA GLY A 29 8.37 17.11 -7.33
C GLY A 29 9.00 16.26 -6.23
N PHE A 30 9.61 16.89 -5.20
CA PHE A 30 10.24 16.19 -4.06
C PHE A 30 9.54 16.58 -2.76
N GLU A 31 8.70 15.69 -2.25
CA GLU A 31 8.00 15.90 -0.99
C GLU A 31 8.96 15.74 0.19
N VAL A 32 9.01 16.75 1.07
CA VAL A 32 9.67 16.64 2.37
C VAL A 32 8.62 16.20 3.37
N ALA A 33 8.61 14.90 3.67
CA ALA A 33 7.63 14.28 4.56
C ALA A 33 7.79 14.76 6.01
N ASP A 34 9.03 14.96 6.47
CA ASP A 34 9.32 15.44 7.82
C ASP A 34 10.60 16.29 7.88
N ILE A 35 10.65 17.20 8.87
CA ILE A 35 11.81 18.04 9.20
C ILE A 35 12.23 17.68 10.62
N ILE A 36 13.26 16.85 10.73
CA ILE A 36 13.66 16.21 11.99
C ILE A 36 14.89 16.93 12.55
N PRO A 37 14.82 17.57 13.72
CA PRO A 37 16.03 18.10 14.37
C PRO A 37 16.91 16.94 14.86
N GLU A 38 18.22 17.10 14.78
CA GLU A 38 19.19 16.11 15.24
C GLU A 38 19.00 15.83 16.74
N MET A 39 18.93 16.88 17.54
CA MET A 39 18.67 16.79 18.97
C MET A 39 17.28 17.35 19.31
N LYS A 40 16.41 16.52 19.87
CA LYS A 40 15.00 16.82 20.17
C LYS A 40 14.79 17.46 21.54
N VAL A 41 15.67 18.36 21.98
CA VAL A 41 15.50 19.07 23.25
C VAL A 41 15.30 20.56 23.01
N SER A 42 14.61 21.23 23.92
CA SER A 42 14.43 22.68 23.88
C SER A 42 14.76 23.32 25.23
N ASN A 43 15.24 24.57 25.21
CA ASN A 43 15.59 25.36 26.38
C ASN A 43 16.56 24.65 27.35
N VAL A 44 17.53 23.92 26.78
CA VAL A 44 18.66 23.34 27.50
C VAL A 44 19.92 24.13 27.09
N VAL A 45 20.62 24.66 28.08
CA VAL A 45 21.78 25.54 27.86
C VAL A 45 23.01 25.07 28.65
N VAL A 46 24.17 25.54 28.23
CA VAL A 46 25.41 25.35 28.98
C VAL A 46 25.43 26.26 30.20
N CYS A 47 25.80 25.70 31.34
CA CYS A 47 26.05 26.48 32.56
C CYS A 47 27.39 26.11 33.23
N THR A 48 27.98 27.04 33.99
CA THR A 48 29.11 26.74 34.86
C THR A 48 28.61 26.65 36.31
N ILE A 49 28.97 25.62 37.05
CA ILE A 49 28.66 25.49 38.45
C ILE A 49 29.65 26.39 39.25
N THR A 50 29.12 27.41 39.92
CA THR A 50 29.89 28.39 40.65
C THR A 50 30.14 27.98 42.11
N HIS A 51 29.14 27.35 42.74
CA HIS A 51 29.21 26.90 44.11
C HIS A 51 28.38 25.66 44.38
N ILE A 52 28.83 24.78 45.24
CA ILE A 52 28.11 23.54 45.64
C ILE A 52 28.09 23.45 47.19
N GLU A 53 26.89 23.34 47.73
CA GLU A 53 26.69 23.08 49.15
C GLU A 53 25.81 21.87 49.44
N GLN A 54 25.90 21.31 50.64
CA GLN A 54 25.05 20.22 51.06
C GLN A 54 23.61 20.72 51.31
N HIS A 55 22.61 19.98 50.83
CA HIS A 55 21.20 20.36 51.00
C HIS A 55 20.83 20.34 52.50
N PRO A 56 20.20 21.41 53.04
CA PRO A 56 19.98 21.55 54.51
C PRO A 56 19.06 20.48 55.07
N ASN A 57 18.16 19.86 54.28
CA ASN A 57 17.17 18.91 54.74
C ASN A 57 17.25 17.55 54.01
N ALA A 58 18.40 17.22 53.38
CA ALA A 58 18.55 15.96 52.64
C ALA A 58 20.03 15.55 52.48
N GLU A 59 20.40 14.39 52.99
CA GLU A 59 21.78 13.87 52.92
C GLU A 59 22.29 13.53 51.53
N ARG A 60 21.39 13.18 50.59
CA ARG A 60 21.76 12.76 49.24
C ARG A 60 21.61 13.86 48.20
N LEU A 61 21.13 15.05 48.58
CA LEU A 61 20.95 16.15 47.67
C LEU A 61 22.03 17.24 47.88
N ARG A 62 22.41 17.87 46.77
CA ARG A 62 23.32 19.06 46.74
C ARG A 62 22.55 20.23 46.17
N VAL A 63 22.87 21.40 46.66
CA VAL A 63 22.38 22.67 46.13
C VAL A 63 23.53 23.31 45.34
N CYS A 64 23.32 23.57 44.07
CA CYS A 64 24.33 24.12 43.18
C CYS A 64 23.88 25.48 42.71
N ASN A 65 24.73 26.51 42.87
CA ASN A 65 24.59 27.77 42.18
C ASN A 65 25.23 27.65 40.80
N ILE A 66 24.55 28.18 39.80
CA ILE A 66 25.00 28.10 38.42
C ILE A 66 24.94 29.43 37.74
N ASP A 67 25.96 29.69 36.91
CA ASP A 67 26.00 30.81 35.99
C ASP A 67 25.59 30.35 34.59
N ILE A 68 24.51 30.96 34.06
CA ILE A 68 24.01 30.75 32.69
C ILE A 68 24.29 31.96 31.80
N GLY A 69 25.18 32.88 32.22
CA GLY A 69 25.46 34.14 31.50
C GLY A 69 24.40 35.24 31.70
N ALA A 70 23.46 35.06 32.65
CA ALA A 70 22.48 36.07 33.05
C ALA A 70 22.96 36.91 34.24
N GLU A 71 22.24 38.01 34.55
CA GLU A 71 22.63 38.91 35.68
C GLU A 71 22.58 38.18 37.05
N ASN A 72 21.73 37.21 37.22
CA ASN A 72 21.54 36.46 38.46
C ASN A 72 21.87 34.99 38.29
N GLU A 73 22.56 34.42 39.25
CA GLU A 73 22.76 32.96 39.34
C GLU A 73 21.44 32.24 39.63
N LEU A 74 21.32 31.06 39.11
CA LEU A 74 20.19 30.15 39.37
C LEU A 74 20.61 29.07 40.34
N VAL A 75 19.64 28.53 41.06
CA VAL A 75 19.84 27.42 42.00
C VAL A 75 19.28 26.14 41.42
N ILE A 76 20.11 25.09 41.39
CA ILE A 76 19.71 23.74 40.95
C ILE A 76 19.94 22.78 42.10
N VAL A 77 18.94 21.96 42.44
CA VAL A 77 19.05 20.88 43.39
C VAL A 77 19.25 19.56 42.67
N THR A 78 20.32 18.84 42.98
CA THR A 78 20.69 17.59 42.31
C THR A 78 21.12 16.49 43.27
N ASN A 79 20.97 15.25 42.86
CA ASN A 79 21.60 14.10 43.53
C ASN A 79 22.89 13.63 42.82
N ALA A 80 23.31 14.30 41.79
CA ALA A 80 24.50 13.94 41.03
C ALA A 80 25.76 14.06 41.89
N THR A 81 26.60 13.04 41.83
CA THR A 81 27.86 12.96 42.59
C THR A 81 29.08 13.35 41.77
N ASN A 82 28.96 13.36 40.46
CA ASN A 82 30.07 13.64 39.53
C ASN A 82 30.31 15.13 39.23
N VAL A 83 29.41 16.03 39.66
CA VAL A 83 29.54 17.47 39.44
C VAL A 83 30.48 18.13 40.47
N TYR A 84 31.24 19.17 40.06
CA TYR A 84 32.17 19.91 40.88
C TYR A 84 32.19 21.40 40.50
N GLU A 85 32.66 22.28 41.39
CA GLU A 85 32.76 23.69 41.16
C GLU A 85 33.70 24.00 39.98
N GLY A 86 33.27 24.87 39.07
CA GLY A 86 33.99 25.23 37.85
C GLY A 86 33.71 24.31 36.66
N CYS A 87 33.00 23.17 36.79
CA CYS A 87 32.64 22.34 35.63
C CYS A 87 31.51 22.96 34.84
N GLN A 88 31.54 22.75 33.50
CA GLN A 88 30.46 23.12 32.62
C GLN A 88 29.57 21.90 32.36
N VAL A 89 28.26 22.10 32.49
CA VAL A 89 27.24 21.04 32.33
C VAL A 89 25.99 21.58 31.60
N PRO A 90 25.20 20.71 30.94
CA PRO A 90 23.90 21.10 30.39
C PRO A 90 22.87 21.24 31.51
N VAL A 91 22.09 22.30 31.45
CA VAL A 91 20.97 22.58 32.35
C VAL A 91 19.69 22.84 31.57
N ALA A 92 18.64 22.07 31.88
CA ALA A 92 17.26 22.28 31.38
C ALA A 92 16.61 23.35 32.27
N LEU A 93 16.20 24.46 31.67
CA LEU A 93 15.54 25.58 32.33
C LEU A 93 14.00 25.38 32.39
N ASP A 94 13.30 26.33 33.01
CA ASP A 94 11.82 26.32 33.06
C ASP A 94 11.22 26.26 31.64
N GLY A 95 10.28 25.34 31.42
CA GLY A 95 9.68 25.08 30.12
C GLY A 95 10.57 24.29 29.15
N ALA A 96 11.73 23.77 29.58
CA ALA A 96 12.56 22.91 28.76
C ALA A 96 11.84 21.58 28.46
N ILE A 97 11.96 21.09 27.23
CA ILE A 97 11.47 19.75 26.83
C ILE A 97 12.67 18.86 26.60
N LEU A 98 12.72 17.72 27.29
CA LEU A 98 13.76 16.70 27.17
C LEU A 98 13.50 15.77 25.96
N ALA A 99 14.47 14.92 25.66
CA ALA A 99 14.38 14.00 24.53
C ALA A 99 13.21 12.99 24.60
N ASP A 100 12.79 12.63 25.80
CA ASP A 100 11.62 11.76 26.07
C ASP A 100 10.28 12.52 26.08
N GLY A 101 10.31 13.85 25.89
CA GLY A 101 9.12 14.72 25.92
C GLY A 101 8.78 15.28 27.31
N THR A 102 9.57 14.98 28.33
CA THR A 102 9.36 15.51 29.70
C THR A 102 9.56 17.01 29.73
N GLU A 103 8.56 17.76 30.23
CA GLU A 103 8.65 19.22 30.44
C GLU A 103 9.22 19.53 31.84
N ILE A 104 10.27 20.33 31.89
CA ILE A 104 10.91 20.75 33.13
C ILE A 104 10.25 22.01 33.67
N LYS A 105 9.91 21.97 34.98
CA LYS A 105 9.34 23.11 35.72
C LYS A 105 10.07 23.33 37.05
N PRO A 106 10.20 24.60 37.50
CA PRO A 106 10.78 24.89 38.82
C PRO A 106 10.06 24.08 39.91
N THR A 107 10.82 23.34 40.68
CA THR A 107 10.25 22.40 41.66
C THR A 107 10.88 22.59 43.03
N LYS A 108 10.05 22.63 44.08
CA LYS A 108 10.53 22.78 45.44
C LYS A 108 10.94 21.42 45.99
N MET A 109 12.24 21.18 46.11
CA MET A 109 12.79 19.96 46.65
C MET A 109 13.14 20.11 48.14
N ARG A 110 12.39 19.45 49.00
CA ARG A 110 12.55 19.49 50.49
C ARG A 110 12.81 20.89 51.10
N GLY A 111 12.18 21.91 50.49
CA GLY A 111 12.24 23.27 50.98
C GLY A 111 13.06 24.24 50.13
N VAL A 112 14.00 23.77 49.32
CA VAL A 112 14.81 24.55 48.38
C VAL A 112 14.17 24.53 46.99
N LEU A 113 14.05 25.67 46.32
CA LEU A 113 13.53 25.79 44.95
C LEU A 113 14.65 25.46 43.96
N SER A 114 14.46 24.45 43.16
CA SER A 114 15.30 24.19 41.97
C SER A 114 14.69 24.85 40.78
N SER A 115 15.45 25.71 40.11
CA SER A 115 15.01 26.48 38.91
C SER A 115 15.08 25.68 37.61
N GLY A 116 15.57 24.45 37.65
CA GLY A 116 15.74 23.55 36.50
C GLY A 116 16.34 22.21 36.92
N MET A 117 16.95 21.53 35.95
CA MET A 117 17.53 20.19 36.12
C MET A 117 18.80 20.05 35.29
N PHE A 118 19.86 19.47 35.84
CA PHE A 118 21.04 19.06 35.05
C PHE A 118 20.70 17.87 34.20
N CYS A 119 21.30 17.79 33.01
CA CYS A 119 21.04 16.74 32.06
C CYS A 119 22.26 15.84 31.84
N GLY A 120 22.01 14.55 31.73
CA GLY A 120 22.94 13.54 31.19
C GLY A 120 22.62 13.23 29.75
N GLY A 121 23.29 12.24 29.18
CA GLY A 121 23.09 11.84 27.80
C GLY A 121 21.68 11.28 27.53
N ALA A 122 21.08 10.58 28.48
CA ALA A 122 19.72 10.04 28.38
C ALA A 122 18.68 11.16 28.23
N GLU A 123 18.75 12.20 29.08
CA GLU A 123 17.85 13.36 29.01
C GLU A 123 18.02 14.16 27.72
N LEU A 124 19.25 14.19 27.19
CA LEU A 124 19.58 14.84 25.92
C LEU A 124 19.26 13.96 24.70
N GLY A 125 19.04 12.65 24.89
CA GLY A 125 18.80 11.68 23.79
C GLY A 125 20.05 11.38 22.97
N ILE A 126 21.24 11.47 23.58
CA ILE A 126 22.55 11.24 22.94
C ILE A 126 23.34 10.14 23.64
N ASN A 127 24.35 9.60 22.99
CA ASN A 127 25.28 8.59 23.50
C ASN A 127 26.75 8.96 23.16
N ASP A 128 27.67 8.06 23.41
CA ASP A 128 29.10 8.29 23.21
C ASP A 128 29.51 8.54 21.74
N VAL A 129 28.65 8.27 20.78
CA VAL A 129 28.89 8.63 19.37
C VAL A 129 28.80 10.15 19.17
N GLU A 130 27.81 10.78 19.81
CA GLU A 130 27.61 12.22 19.77
C GLU A 130 28.59 12.97 20.69
N TYR A 131 28.75 12.49 21.93
CA TYR A 131 29.68 13.10 22.87
C TYR A 131 30.22 12.08 23.85
N GLU A 132 31.52 12.05 24.07
CA GLU A 132 32.18 11.12 24.97
C GLU A 132 31.68 11.30 26.43
N GLY A 133 31.29 10.19 27.06
CA GLY A 133 30.71 10.19 28.40
C GLY A 133 29.19 10.37 28.44
N ALA A 134 28.53 10.58 27.31
CA ALA A 134 27.07 10.70 27.25
C ALA A 134 26.34 9.38 27.50
N GLY A 135 27.01 8.24 27.32
CA GLY A 135 26.45 6.92 27.64
C GLY A 135 26.40 6.59 29.13
N ALA A 136 27.01 7.42 29.98
CA ALA A 136 27.00 7.23 31.42
C ALA A 136 25.67 7.66 32.06
N ASP A 137 25.21 6.91 33.08
CA ASP A 137 24.02 7.27 33.87
C ASP A 137 24.39 8.34 34.91
N SER A 138 24.75 9.55 34.43
CA SER A 138 25.19 10.68 35.25
C SER A 138 25.03 12.00 34.47
N VAL A 139 25.22 13.13 35.17
CA VAL A 139 25.22 14.44 34.50
C VAL A 139 26.38 14.52 33.52
N LEU A 140 26.11 15.00 32.31
CA LEU A 140 27.12 15.15 31.27
C LEU A 140 28.05 16.31 31.63
N ILE A 141 29.37 16.03 31.79
CA ILE A 141 30.36 17.05 32.00
C ILE A 141 31.01 17.40 30.66
N LEU A 142 31.00 18.69 30.31
CA LEU A 142 31.59 19.18 29.07
C LEU A 142 33.10 19.40 29.30
N ASN A 143 33.91 18.39 28.96
CA ASN A 143 35.34 18.34 29.26
C ASN A 143 36.21 17.99 28.05
N ASP A 144 35.77 18.26 26.84
CA ASP A 144 36.50 18.01 25.59
C ASP A 144 37.64 19.03 25.31
N GLY A 145 38.00 19.84 26.31
CA GLY A 145 39.00 20.89 26.24
C GLY A 145 38.49 22.22 25.67
N THR A 146 37.21 22.29 25.29
CA THR A 146 36.55 23.50 24.81
C THR A 146 35.90 24.25 25.97
N LYS A 147 36.11 25.57 26.07
CA LYS A 147 35.40 26.43 27.02
C LYS A 147 34.17 27.00 26.30
N TYR A 148 33.00 26.54 26.71
CA TYR A 148 31.74 26.99 26.12
C TYR A 148 31.29 28.31 26.74
N THR A 149 30.52 29.10 26.01
CA THR A 149 29.87 30.30 26.55
C THR A 149 28.64 29.89 27.38
N ASN A 150 28.55 30.36 28.62
CA ASN A 150 27.38 30.12 29.46
C ASN A 150 26.12 30.71 28.80
N GLY A 151 24.99 29.96 28.86
CA GLY A 151 23.73 30.32 28.17
C GLY A 151 23.67 29.87 26.70
N MET A 152 24.77 29.40 26.12
CA MET A 152 24.77 28.82 24.79
C MET A 152 23.85 27.58 24.73
N ARG A 153 23.06 27.44 23.67
CA ARG A 153 22.21 26.27 23.50
C ARG A 153 23.07 25.01 23.43
N ILE A 154 22.63 23.96 24.11
CA ILE A 154 23.41 22.70 24.18
C ILE A 154 23.65 22.06 22.81
N GLN A 155 22.66 22.17 21.89
CA GLN A 155 22.80 21.65 20.54
C GLN A 155 23.96 22.33 19.79
N GLU A 156 24.07 23.65 19.92
CA GLU A 156 25.16 24.44 19.29
C GLU A 156 26.51 24.15 19.94
N ALA A 157 26.52 24.05 21.28
CA ALA A 157 27.74 23.73 22.04
C ALA A 157 28.32 22.36 21.61
N LEU A 158 27.48 21.35 21.47
CA LEU A 158 27.90 20.01 21.07
C LEU A 158 28.06 19.85 19.56
N GLY A 159 27.67 20.84 18.74
CA GLY A 159 27.65 20.75 17.27
C GLY A 159 26.59 19.78 16.75
N LEU A 160 25.54 19.48 17.56
CA LEU A 160 24.42 18.59 17.27
C LEU A 160 23.15 19.42 16.93
N ASP A 161 23.33 20.50 16.18
CA ASP A 161 22.26 21.41 15.77
C ASP A 161 21.81 21.19 14.32
N ASP A 162 22.10 20.02 13.73
CA ASP A 162 21.72 19.69 12.37
C ASP A 162 20.20 19.43 12.26
N VAL A 163 19.72 19.50 11.04
CA VAL A 163 18.33 19.19 10.67
C VAL A 163 18.33 18.21 9.52
N ILE A 164 17.47 17.21 9.61
CA ILE A 164 17.32 16.16 8.61
C ILE A 164 16.02 16.41 7.85
N PHE A 165 16.10 16.54 6.54
CA PHE A 165 14.94 16.51 5.67
C PHE A 165 14.68 15.07 5.23
N ASP A 166 13.53 14.50 5.60
CA ASP A 166 13.13 13.18 5.09
C ASP A 166 12.33 13.37 3.80
N ILE A 167 12.96 12.99 2.68
CA ILE A 167 12.47 13.26 1.32
C ILE A 167 11.93 11.99 0.70
N GLU A 168 10.69 12.02 0.24
CA GLU A 168 10.09 10.94 -0.54
C GLU A 168 10.57 10.99 -1.99
N LEU A 169 10.90 9.81 -2.55
CA LEU A 169 11.46 9.68 -3.89
C LEU A 169 10.57 8.82 -4.77
N THR A 170 10.24 9.32 -5.93
CA THR A 170 9.54 8.55 -6.96
C THR A 170 10.43 7.46 -7.58
N PRO A 171 9.87 6.36 -8.07
CA PRO A 171 10.67 5.26 -8.64
C PRO A 171 11.51 5.64 -9.86
N ASN A 172 11.11 6.65 -10.63
CA ASN A 172 11.81 7.13 -11.84
C ASN A 172 13.04 7.99 -11.54
N ARG A 173 13.26 8.37 -10.26
CA ARG A 173 14.40 9.21 -9.86
C ARG A 173 15.41 8.46 -8.98
N PRO A 174 16.08 7.39 -9.51
CA PRO A 174 17.09 6.65 -8.76
C PRO A 174 18.33 7.48 -8.42
N ASP A 175 18.67 8.49 -9.22
CA ASP A 175 19.75 9.43 -9.00
C ASP A 175 19.64 10.17 -7.65
N CYS A 176 18.39 10.48 -7.24
CA CYS A 176 18.09 11.14 -5.98
C CYS A 176 18.14 10.21 -4.75
N GLN A 177 18.44 8.90 -4.93
CA GLN A 177 18.82 8.03 -3.81
C GLN A 177 20.26 8.27 -3.31
N SER A 178 20.76 9.47 -3.58
CA SER A 178 22.09 9.97 -3.16
C SER A 178 22.00 11.39 -2.63
N ILE A 179 22.95 11.74 -1.76
CA ILE A 179 23.10 13.12 -1.28
C ILE A 179 23.38 14.06 -2.45
N ILE A 180 24.31 13.70 -3.34
CA ILE A 180 24.69 14.50 -4.52
C ILE A 180 23.48 14.73 -5.44
N GLY A 181 22.68 13.70 -5.72
CA GLY A 181 21.48 13.82 -6.55
C GLY A 181 20.45 14.78 -5.95
N LEU A 182 20.17 14.65 -4.64
CA LEU A 182 19.28 15.57 -3.94
C LEU A 182 19.85 16.99 -3.86
N CYS A 183 21.16 17.15 -3.68
CA CYS A 183 21.80 18.48 -3.66
C CYS A 183 21.71 19.18 -5.02
N ARG A 184 21.79 18.44 -6.13
CA ARG A 184 21.59 18.98 -7.49
C ARG A 184 20.19 19.54 -7.66
N GLU A 185 19.17 18.81 -7.24
CA GLU A 185 17.78 19.25 -7.26
C GLU A 185 17.54 20.43 -6.29
N ALA A 186 18.10 20.37 -5.09
CA ALA A 186 18.02 21.43 -4.10
C ALA A 186 18.66 22.75 -4.61
N ALA A 187 19.79 22.67 -5.29
CA ALA A 187 20.43 23.84 -5.91
C ALA A 187 19.50 24.52 -6.91
N SER A 188 18.89 23.75 -7.81
CA SER A 188 17.91 24.26 -8.77
C SER A 188 16.68 24.84 -8.06
N ALA A 189 16.14 24.16 -7.05
CA ALA A 189 14.98 24.63 -6.28
C ALA A 189 15.25 25.95 -5.54
N LEU A 190 16.48 26.14 -5.07
CA LEU A 190 16.91 27.36 -4.38
C LEU A 190 17.40 28.47 -5.34
N GLY A 191 17.55 28.17 -6.63
CA GLY A 191 18.18 29.11 -7.59
C GLY A 191 19.65 29.34 -7.28
N GLN A 192 20.34 28.38 -6.68
CA GLN A 192 21.73 28.41 -6.30
C GLN A 192 22.59 27.55 -7.23
N LYS A 193 23.89 27.72 -7.18
CA LYS A 193 24.81 26.86 -7.93
C LYS A 193 25.02 25.55 -7.18
N PHE A 194 25.00 24.44 -7.92
CA PHE A 194 25.44 23.16 -7.43
C PHE A 194 26.97 23.09 -7.49
N HIS A 195 27.61 22.81 -6.36
CA HIS A 195 29.05 22.62 -6.23
C HIS A 195 29.36 21.13 -6.39
N GLU A 196 29.63 20.72 -7.63
CA GLU A 196 29.94 19.32 -7.90
C GLU A 196 31.23 18.91 -7.20
N PRO A 197 31.24 17.78 -6.46
CA PRO A 197 32.45 17.29 -5.80
C PRO A 197 33.50 16.84 -6.82
N VAL A 198 34.72 17.27 -6.62
CA VAL A 198 35.88 16.87 -7.44
C VAL A 198 36.67 15.83 -6.67
N ILE A 199 36.63 14.58 -7.12
CA ILE A 199 37.44 13.48 -6.56
C ILE A 199 38.90 13.72 -6.90
N LYS A 200 39.75 13.82 -5.89
CA LYS A 200 41.20 13.99 -6.08
C LYS A 200 41.83 12.62 -6.36
N PRO A 201 42.57 12.48 -7.48
CA PRO A 201 43.28 11.26 -7.74
C PRO A 201 44.29 10.94 -6.64
N VAL A 202 44.20 9.76 -6.07
CA VAL A 202 45.20 9.27 -5.08
C VAL A 202 46.30 8.51 -5.81
N ALA A 203 47.52 9.00 -5.66
CA ALA A 203 48.68 8.35 -6.22
C ALA A 203 49.04 7.11 -5.38
N GLY A 204 48.85 5.94 -5.97
CA GLY A 204 49.31 4.66 -5.40
C GLY A 204 50.50 4.07 -6.18
N SER A 205 51.14 3.08 -5.62
CA SER A 205 52.22 2.32 -6.29
C SER A 205 51.82 0.84 -6.50
N GLY A 206 52.28 0.23 -7.56
CA GLY A 206 52.01 -1.18 -7.89
C GLY A 206 50.71 -1.37 -8.69
N SER A 207 50.39 -2.62 -8.98
CA SER A 207 49.22 -3.02 -9.73
C SER A 207 48.24 -3.80 -8.84
N ALA A 208 46.96 -3.49 -8.87
CA ALA A 208 45.93 -4.28 -8.16
C ALA A 208 45.90 -5.74 -8.68
N ALA A 209 46.25 -5.98 -9.94
CA ALA A 209 46.35 -7.31 -10.51
C ALA A 209 47.46 -8.20 -9.88
N ASP A 210 48.43 -7.60 -9.17
CA ASP A 210 49.44 -8.34 -8.42
C ASP A 210 48.87 -8.90 -7.08
N TYR A 211 47.75 -8.36 -6.62
CA TYR A 211 47.10 -8.70 -5.35
C TYR A 211 45.83 -9.52 -5.55
N ALA A 212 45.03 -9.24 -6.59
CA ALA A 212 43.74 -9.87 -6.79
C ALA A 212 43.40 -10.04 -8.27
N LYS A 213 42.54 -11.02 -8.56
CA LYS A 213 41.97 -11.25 -9.87
C LYS A 213 40.46 -11.16 -9.81
N VAL A 214 39.83 -10.63 -10.86
CA VAL A 214 38.37 -10.59 -11.01
C VAL A 214 37.98 -11.24 -12.33
N THR A 215 36.99 -12.14 -12.29
CA THR A 215 36.40 -12.76 -13.47
C THR A 215 34.87 -12.66 -13.39
N VAL A 216 34.23 -12.06 -14.39
CA VAL A 216 32.79 -11.99 -14.53
C VAL A 216 32.32 -13.04 -15.51
N LEU A 217 31.67 -14.11 -15.05
CA LEU A 217 31.16 -15.19 -15.89
C LEU A 217 29.82 -14.88 -16.54
N ASN A 218 29.04 -13.97 -15.97
CA ASN A 218 27.75 -13.54 -16.51
C ASN A 218 27.70 -12.00 -16.69
N PRO A 219 28.21 -11.49 -17.82
CA PRO A 219 28.23 -10.05 -18.07
C PRO A 219 26.84 -9.41 -18.23
N ASN A 220 25.79 -10.18 -18.57
CA ASN A 220 24.44 -9.69 -18.65
C ASN A 220 23.85 -9.39 -17.27
N LEU A 221 24.30 -10.07 -16.23
CA LEU A 221 23.87 -9.86 -14.85
C LEU A 221 24.80 -8.94 -14.06
N CYS A 222 26.09 -8.84 -14.46
CA CYS A 222 27.07 -7.92 -13.92
C CYS A 222 27.80 -7.21 -15.07
N PRO A 223 27.24 -6.10 -15.61
CA PRO A 223 27.83 -5.42 -16.77
C PRO A 223 29.14 -4.68 -16.47
N ARG A 224 29.42 -4.27 -15.24
CA ARG A 224 30.70 -3.69 -14.84
C ARG A 224 31.06 -4.09 -13.42
N TYR A 225 32.34 -4.35 -13.21
CA TYR A 225 32.91 -4.62 -11.90
C TYR A 225 34.25 -3.91 -11.75
N CYS A 226 34.28 -2.87 -10.91
CA CYS A 226 35.48 -2.13 -10.55
C CYS A 226 36.02 -2.59 -9.19
N ALA A 227 37.31 -2.77 -9.06
CA ALA A 227 37.93 -3.11 -7.78
C ALA A 227 39.24 -2.37 -7.55
N ARG A 228 39.45 -1.94 -6.30
CA ARG A 228 40.67 -1.31 -5.81
C ARG A 228 41.19 -2.05 -4.58
N VAL A 229 42.50 -2.12 -4.47
CA VAL A 229 43.19 -2.80 -3.36
C VAL A 229 43.81 -1.78 -2.44
N VAL A 230 43.63 -1.98 -1.13
CA VAL A 230 44.30 -1.21 -0.07
C VAL A 230 45.04 -2.20 0.86
N THR A 231 46.30 -1.90 1.15
CA THR A 231 47.17 -2.70 2.02
C THR A 231 47.53 -1.94 3.28
N ASP A 232 48.17 -2.63 4.22
CA ASP A 232 48.62 -2.02 5.50
C ASP A 232 47.50 -1.32 6.26
N LEU A 233 46.28 -1.95 6.25
CA LEU A 233 45.08 -1.38 6.85
C LEU A 233 45.24 -1.11 8.35
N LYS A 234 44.67 0.04 8.77
CA LYS A 234 44.46 0.39 10.17
C LYS A 234 42.94 0.45 10.41
N ILE A 235 42.43 -0.58 11.04
CA ILE A 235 41.00 -0.65 11.33
C ILE A 235 40.74 0.10 12.64
N GLU A 236 40.06 1.20 12.57
CA GLU A 236 39.76 2.11 13.69
C GLU A 236 38.31 2.64 13.56
N PRO A 237 37.71 3.18 14.62
CA PRO A 237 36.46 3.94 14.48
C PRO A 237 36.61 5.10 13.47
N SER A 238 35.59 5.34 12.69
CA SER A 238 35.57 6.48 11.75
C SER A 238 35.64 7.81 12.52
N PRO A 239 36.10 8.90 11.92
CA PRO A 239 36.08 10.20 12.55
C PRO A 239 34.64 10.66 12.84
N LYS A 240 34.45 11.45 13.90
CA LYS A 240 33.13 11.88 14.41
C LYS A 240 32.21 12.46 13.29
N TRP A 241 32.76 13.29 12.39
CA TRP A 241 31.97 13.87 11.30
C TRP A 241 31.34 12.81 10.36
N MET A 242 32.07 11.71 10.09
CA MET A 242 31.57 10.62 9.25
C MET A 242 30.52 9.79 10.00
N GLN A 243 30.80 9.46 11.27
CA GLN A 243 29.84 8.73 12.12
C GLN A 243 28.50 9.49 12.24
N LEU A 244 28.52 10.81 12.48
CA LEU A 244 27.32 11.62 12.59
C LEU A 244 26.53 11.64 11.27
N ARG A 245 27.18 11.85 10.13
CA ARG A 245 26.50 11.82 8.82
C ARG A 245 25.83 10.49 8.52
N LEU A 246 26.50 9.37 8.81
CA LEU A 246 25.92 8.03 8.67
C LEU A 246 24.72 7.86 9.59
N LYS A 247 24.85 8.21 10.88
CA LYS A 247 23.79 8.11 11.88
C LYS A 247 22.57 8.94 11.49
N LEU A 248 22.76 10.20 11.09
CA LEU A 248 21.68 11.09 10.67
C LEU A 248 20.96 10.59 9.42
N SER A 249 21.67 9.85 8.57
CA SER A 249 21.10 9.18 7.39
C SER A 249 20.51 7.80 7.68
N GLY A 250 20.57 7.33 8.95
CA GLY A 250 19.97 6.08 9.40
C GLY A 250 20.89 4.86 9.33
N ILE A 251 22.18 5.03 9.09
CA ILE A 251 23.18 3.95 9.02
C ILE A 251 24.00 3.95 10.33
N ARG A 252 24.14 2.78 10.93
CA ARG A 252 24.97 2.59 12.12
C ARG A 252 26.45 2.54 11.76
N PRO A 253 27.33 3.39 12.32
CA PRO A 253 28.78 3.31 12.15
C PRO A 253 29.34 2.00 12.70
N ILE A 254 30.35 1.44 12.04
CA ILE A 254 31.00 0.17 12.39
C ILE A 254 32.50 0.35 12.57
N ASN A 255 33.23 0.63 11.48
CA ASN A 255 34.63 0.94 11.44
C ASN A 255 34.93 1.76 10.18
N ASN A 256 36.11 2.38 10.12
CA ASN A 256 36.50 3.29 9.04
C ASN A 256 36.37 2.67 7.63
N ILE A 257 36.65 1.39 7.40
CA ILE A 257 36.55 0.76 6.08
C ILE A 257 35.11 0.52 5.67
N VAL A 258 34.29 -0.07 6.55
CA VAL A 258 32.86 -0.30 6.30
C VAL A 258 32.10 1.02 6.19
N ASP A 259 32.46 1.99 7.03
CA ASP A 259 31.83 3.31 7.03
C ASP A 259 32.14 4.11 5.76
N ILE A 260 33.34 3.95 5.18
CA ILE A 260 33.65 4.49 3.86
C ILE A 260 32.70 3.92 2.79
N THR A 261 32.45 2.62 2.77
CA THR A 261 31.52 2.03 1.78
C THR A 261 30.09 2.56 1.95
N ASN A 262 29.63 2.67 3.20
CA ASN A 262 28.32 3.22 3.52
C ASN A 262 28.22 4.73 3.23
N TYR A 263 29.30 5.48 3.45
CA TYR A 263 29.36 6.91 3.14
C TYR A 263 29.23 7.14 1.63
N VAL A 264 29.97 6.39 0.80
CA VAL A 264 29.89 6.47 -0.66
C VAL A 264 28.52 6.02 -1.18
N LEU A 265 27.93 4.97 -0.58
CA LEU A 265 26.57 4.54 -0.88
C LEU A 265 25.57 5.69 -0.69
N LEU A 266 25.70 6.49 0.37
CA LEU A 266 24.82 7.63 0.62
C LEU A 266 25.19 8.83 -0.28
N GLU A 267 26.46 9.16 -0.40
CA GLU A 267 26.95 10.34 -1.13
C GLU A 267 26.68 10.22 -2.64
N TYR A 268 27.06 9.09 -3.27
CA TYR A 268 26.96 8.83 -4.70
C TYR A 268 25.77 7.95 -5.12
N GLY A 269 25.06 7.35 -4.16
CA GLY A 269 23.96 6.41 -4.46
C GLY A 269 24.45 5.07 -5.02
N HIS A 270 25.76 4.78 -4.93
CA HIS A 270 26.36 3.58 -5.46
C HIS A 270 26.74 2.61 -4.34
N PRO A 271 26.07 1.45 -4.23
CA PRO A 271 26.44 0.46 -3.21
C PRO A 271 27.84 -0.11 -3.46
N MET A 272 28.61 -0.19 -2.39
CA MET A 272 29.96 -0.75 -2.40
C MET A 272 30.09 -1.85 -1.36
N HIS A 273 31.08 -2.70 -1.53
CA HIS A 273 31.49 -3.70 -0.53
C HIS A 273 33.00 -3.69 -0.34
N ALA A 274 33.45 -4.18 0.80
CA ALA A 274 34.87 -4.35 1.10
C ALA A 274 35.08 -5.78 1.61
N PHE A 275 35.94 -6.54 0.93
CA PHE A 275 36.32 -7.91 1.28
C PHE A 275 37.66 -7.95 2.01
N ASP A 276 37.77 -8.75 3.06
CA ASP A 276 39.08 -9.17 3.57
C ASP A 276 39.68 -10.14 2.55
N LEU A 277 40.74 -9.67 1.86
CA LEU A 277 41.34 -10.42 0.77
C LEU A 277 42.01 -11.74 1.24
N ALA A 278 42.38 -11.85 2.51
CA ALA A 278 42.88 -13.08 3.10
C ALA A 278 41.83 -14.19 3.21
N CYS A 279 40.54 -13.83 3.17
CA CYS A 279 39.39 -14.75 3.22
C CYS A 279 38.91 -15.21 1.84
N ILE A 280 39.47 -14.64 0.75
CA ILE A 280 39.17 -14.95 -0.64
C ILE A 280 40.21 -15.92 -1.17
N GLU A 281 39.80 -17.13 -1.55
CA GLU A 281 40.70 -18.16 -2.01
C GLU A 281 41.36 -17.77 -3.35
N ASP A 282 42.66 -18.00 -3.49
CA ASP A 282 43.49 -17.55 -4.62
C ASP A 282 43.44 -16.03 -4.87
N ALA A 283 42.94 -15.22 -3.91
CA ALA A 283 42.66 -13.81 -4.09
C ALA A 283 41.87 -13.53 -5.40
N HIS A 284 40.95 -14.45 -5.76
CA HIS A 284 40.24 -14.42 -7.03
C HIS A 284 38.71 -14.29 -6.82
N ILE A 285 38.17 -13.14 -7.16
CA ILE A 285 36.72 -12.90 -7.20
C ILE A 285 36.17 -13.47 -8.51
N VAL A 286 35.14 -14.32 -8.39
CA VAL A 286 34.39 -14.91 -9.51
C VAL A 286 32.92 -14.51 -9.40
N VAL A 287 32.46 -13.62 -10.27
CA VAL A 287 31.06 -13.25 -10.34
C VAL A 287 30.31 -14.25 -11.21
N ARG A 288 29.46 -15.08 -10.59
CA ARG A 288 28.80 -16.21 -11.23
C ARG A 288 27.37 -16.42 -10.71
N ASN A 289 26.60 -17.16 -11.47
CA ASN A 289 25.32 -17.67 -10.94
C ASN A 289 25.58 -18.69 -9.82
N ALA A 290 24.64 -18.78 -8.89
CA ALA A 290 24.64 -19.84 -7.88
C ALA A 290 24.49 -21.21 -8.51
N VAL A 291 24.92 -22.27 -7.80
CA VAL A 291 24.66 -23.65 -8.19
C VAL A 291 23.51 -24.23 -7.37
N GLU A 292 22.90 -25.30 -7.89
CA GLU A 292 21.79 -25.96 -7.20
C GLU A 292 22.19 -26.45 -5.80
N GLY A 293 21.42 -26.12 -4.77
CA GLY A 293 21.69 -26.52 -3.39
C GLY A 293 22.75 -25.66 -2.68
N GLU A 294 23.28 -24.61 -3.30
CA GLU A 294 24.25 -23.72 -2.68
C GLU A 294 23.61 -22.88 -1.56
N VAL A 295 24.34 -22.69 -0.46
CA VAL A 295 23.90 -21.90 0.71
C VAL A 295 24.97 -20.85 1.02
N VAL A 296 24.56 -19.60 1.18
CA VAL A 296 25.41 -18.48 1.58
C VAL A 296 25.03 -18.02 2.98
N THR A 297 25.99 -17.92 3.89
CA THR A 297 25.78 -17.29 5.21
C THR A 297 26.10 -15.80 5.07
N THR A 298 25.08 -14.96 5.23
CA THR A 298 25.21 -13.50 5.06
C THR A 298 25.65 -12.82 6.35
N LEU A 299 26.06 -11.54 6.26
CA LEU A 299 26.59 -10.73 7.37
C LEU A 299 25.65 -10.64 8.60
N ASP A 300 24.34 -10.85 8.42
CA ASP A 300 23.36 -10.94 9.51
C ASP A 300 23.35 -12.33 10.21
N GLY A 301 24.27 -13.22 9.87
CA GLY A 301 24.42 -14.56 10.44
C GLY A 301 23.40 -15.59 9.92
N LYS A 302 22.55 -15.24 8.96
CA LYS A 302 21.52 -16.14 8.45
C LYS A 302 22.04 -16.95 7.25
N GLN A 303 21.67 -18.23 7.23
CA GLN A 303 21.89 -19.10 6.08
C GLN A 303 20.77 -18.91 5.06
N ARG A 304 21.13 -18.63 3.82
CA ARG A 304 20.21 -18.44 2.70
C ARG A 304 20.47 -19.45 1.61
N ALA A 305 19.46 -20.26 1.31
CA ALA A 305 19.49 -21.13 0.14
C ALA A 305 19.33 -20.26 -1.12
N VAL A 306 20.25 -20.41 -2.06
CA VAL A 306 20.26 -19.67 -3.32
C VAL A 306 19.94 -20.59 -4.48
N THR A 307 19.38 -20.02 -5.55
CA THR A 307 18.96 -20.77 -6.74
C THR A 307 19.77 -20.35 -7.97
N PRO A 308 19.90 -21.19 -9.02
CA PRO A 308 20.78 -20.92 -10.17
C PRO A 308 20.49 -19.64 -10.97
N ASP A 309 19.34 -19.03 -10.78
CA ASP A 309 18.99 -17.72 -11.36
C ASP A 309 19.52 -16.52 -10.55
N MET A 310 20.04 -16.76 -9.34
CA MET A 310 20.63 -15.73 -8.50
C MET A 310 22.11 -15.53 -8.80
N LEU A 311 22.58 -14.28 -8.74
CA LEU A 311 23.99 -13.94 -8.95
C LEU A 311 24.72 -13.90 -7.62
N LEU A 312 25.90 -14.49 -7.57
CA LEU A 312 26.79 -14.47 -6.42
C LEU A 312 28.11 -13.77 -6.74
N ILE A 313 28.66 -13.13 -5.73
CA ILE A 313 30.08 -12.88 -5.64
C ILE A 313 30.67 -14.10 -4.95
N ALA A 314 31.63 -14.76 -5.60
CA ALA A 314 32.23 -16.00 -5.12
C ALA A 314 33.76 -15.91 -5.23
N ASP A 315 34.44 -16.80 -4.55
CA ASP A 315 35.80 -17.22 -4.91
C ASP A 315 35.72 -18.50 -5.80
N PRO A 316 36.82 -19.13 -6.18
CA PRO A 316 36.79 -20.34 -6.99
C PRO A 316 35.98 -21.50 -6.39
N HIS A 317 35.75 -21.53 -5.10
CA HIS A 317 35.18 -22.66 -4.36
C HIS A 317 33.83 -22.36 -3.68
N LYS A 318 33.57 -21.13 -3.20
CA LYS A 318 32.41 -20.79 -2.37
C LYS A 318 31.86 -19.40 -2.68
N GLY A 319 30.59 -19.21 -2.38
CA GLY A 319 29.95 -17.87 -2.35
C GLY A 319 30.48 -17.03 -1.19
N VAL A 320 30.87 -15.78 -1.48
CA VAL A 320 31.35 -14.78 -0.51
C VAL A 320 30.37 -13.59 -0.39
N GLY A 321 29.28 -13.60 -1.14
CA GLY A 321 28.20 -12.63 -1.04
C GLY A 321 27.12 -12.91 -2.07
N ILE A 322 25.91 -12.41 -1.77
CA ILE A 322 24.80 -12.37 -2.72
C ILE A 322 24.85 -11.02 -3.41
N ALA A 323 25.14 -11.04 -4.72
CA ALA A 323 25.42 -9.85 -5.51
C ALA A 323 24.35 -8.77 -5.33
N GLY A 324 24.75 -7.56 -4.96
CA GLY A 324 23.91 -6.39 -4.79
C GLY A 324 22.89 -6.46 -3.64
N ILE A 325 22.93 -7.50 -2.80
CA ILE A 325 21.99 -7.67 -1.67
C ILE A 325 22.75 -7.61 -0.34
N MET A 326 23.63 -8.58 -0.08
CA MET A 326 24.39 -8.63 1.17
C MET A 326 25.66 -9.44 1.05
N GLY A 327 26.75 -8.94 1.63
CA GLY A 327 28.01 -9.66 1.74
C GLY A 327 27.92 -10.91 2.60
N GLY A 328 28.87 -11.83 2.39
CA GLY A 328 29.00 -13.05 3.19
C GLY A 328 29.75 -12.79 4.48
N LEU A 329 29.36 -13.48 5.54
CA LEU A 329 30.04 -13.43 6.85
C LEU A 329 31.48 -13.95 6.78
N ASN A 330 31.77 -14.83 5.81
CA ASN A 330 33.06 -15.50 5.61
C ASN A 330 34.14 -14.60 4.97
N SER A 331 33.81 -13.35 4.65
CA SER A 331 34.77 -12.41 4.03
C SER A 331 34.66 -10.99 4.65
N GLU A 332 34.11 -10.91 5.87
CA GLU A 332 33.87 -9.66 6.60
C GLU A 332 35.19 -8.98 7.00
N ILE A 333 35.19 -7.65 6.96
CA ILE A 333 36.28 -6.82 7.50
C ILE A 333 36.29 -6.89 9.01
N THR A 334 37.40 -7.33 9.57
CA THR A 334 37.63 -7.44 11.03
C THR A 334 38.80 -6.59 11.47
N GLY A 335 39.03 -6.42 12.79
CA GLY A 335 40.19 -5.71 13.32
C GLY A 335 41.57 -6.32 12.91
N ASN A 336 41.57 -7.55 12.39
CA ASN A 336 42.78 -8.24 11.93
C ASN A 336 43.03 -8.12 10.43
N THR A 337 42.11 -7.58 9.66
CA THR A 337 42.25 -7.42 8.21
C THR A 337 43.42 -6.52 7.86
N LYS A 338 44.30 -6.97 6.98
CA LYS A 338 45.49 -6.24 6.54
C LYS A 338 45.43 -5.74 5.11
N VAL A 339 44.65 -6.46 4.28
CA VAL A 339 44.47 -6.13 2.87
C VAL A 339 42.98 -6.25 2.54
N THR A 340 42.43 -5.17 1.96
CA THR A 340 41.02 -5.20 1.50
C THR A 340 40.95 -4.99 0.00
N LEU A 341 39.96 -5.62 -0.60
CA LEU A 341 39.48 -5.36 -1.95
C LEU A 341 38.15 -4.57 -1.84
N PHE A 342 38.13 -3.32 -2.26
CA PHE A 342 36.91 -2.57 -2.46
C PHE A 342 36.24 -2.99 -3.76
N GLU A 343 34.99 -3.40 -3.67
CA GLU A 343 34.08 -3.69 -4.78
C GLU A 343 33.22 -2.47 -5.08
N SER A 344 33.12 -2.14 -6.35
CA SER A 344 32.11 -1.22 -6.88
C SER A 344 31.60 -1.79 -8.19
N ALA A 345 30.41 -2.39 -8.15
CA ALA A 345 29.88 -3.16 -9.28
C ALA A 345 28.49 -2.69 -9.67
N VAL A 346 28.07 -3.07 -10.87
CA VAL A 346 26.72 -2.85 -11.37
C VAL A 346 26.04 -4.19 -11.60
N PHE A 347 24.82 -4.35 -11.11
CA PHE A 347 24.04 -5.57 -11.23
C PHE A 347 22.70 -5.32 -11.91
N ASN A 348 22.24 -6.33 -12.65
CA ASN A 348 20.96 -6.25 -13.37
C ASN A 348 19.78 -6.06 -12.40
N ALA A 349 19.05 -4.95 -12.55
CA ALA A 349 17.97 -4.55 -11.66
C ALA A 349 16.86 -5.61 -11.54
N ALA A 350 16.49 -6.25 -12.67
CA ALA A 350 15.45 -7.27 -12.66
C ALA A 350 15.89 -8.54 -11.94
N ASN A 351 17.19 -8.90 -12.02
CA ASN A 351 17.75 -10.04 -11.28
C ASN A 351 17.77 -9.76 -9.78
N ILE A 352 18.27 -8.59 -9.36
CA ILE A 352 18.28 -8.20 -7.94
C ILE A 352 16.87 -8.17 -7.37
N ARG A 353 15.90 -7.58 -8.07
CA ARG A 353 14.49 -7.55 -7.63
C ARG A 353 13.93 -8.95 -7.41
N ARG A 354 14.12 -9.88 -8.36
CA ARG A 354 13.65 -11.27 -8.23
C ARG A 354 14.34 -12.00 -7.07
N THR A 355 15.66 -11.82 -6.92
CA THR A 355 16.43 -12.41 -5.82
C THR A 355 15.95 -11.89 -4.47
N THR A 356 15.75 -10.58 -4.32
CA THR A 356 15.21 -9.93 -3.11
C THR A 356 13.85 -10.50 -2.74
N GLN A 357 12.95 -10.66 -3.73
CA GLN A 357 11.61 -11.23 -3.51
C GLN A 357 11.67 -12.68 -3.06
N LYS A 358 12.48 -13.53 -3.73
CA LYS A 358 12.63 -14.95 -3.39
C LYS A 358 13.23 -15.15 -1.99
N LEU A 359 14.20 -14.34 -1.62
CA LEU A 359 14.84 -14.41 -0.30
C LEU A 359 14.08 -13.69 0.80
N HIS A 360 12.99 -12.96 0.48
CA HIS A 360 12.26 -12.08 1.39
C HIS A 360 13.20 -11.16 2.17
N HIS A 361 14.20 -10.61 1.48
CA HIS A 361 15.24 -9.81 2.11
C HIS A 361 15.62 -8.59 1.26
N SER A 362 15.28 -7.41 1.76
CA SER A 362 15.61 -6.12 1.15
C SER A 362 16.64 -5.39 1.99
N THR A 363 17.55 -4.69 1.32
CA THR A 363 18.61 -3.87 1.94
C THR A 363 18.70 -2.53 1.22
N ASP A 364 19.41 -1.55 1.81
CA ASP A 364 19.71 -0.27 1.18
C ASP A 364 20.46 -0.41 -0.15
N SER A 365 21.31 -1.43 -0.26
CA SER A 365 22.00 -1.81 -1.48
C SER A 365 21.02 -2.32 -2.55
N SER A 366 20.21 -3.34 -2.19
CA SER A 366 19.25 -3.93 -3.14
C SER A 366 18.19 -2.93 -3.61
N ALA A 367 17.80 -1.98 -2.76
CA ALA A 367 16.86 -0.93 -3.11
C ALA A 367 17.39 -0.02 -4.23
N ARG A 368 18.71 0.31 -4.20
CA ARG A 368 19.36 1.11 -5.24
C ARG A 368 19.54 0.30 -6.54
N PHE A 369 20.08 -0.92 -6.46
CA PHE A 369 20.26 -1.75 -7.65
C PHE A 369 18.94 -2.10 -8.34
N THR A 370 17.86 -2.32 -7.59
CA THR A 370 16.53 -2.59 -8.15
C THR A 370 15.97 -1.43 -8.97
N LYS A 371 16.32 -0.20 -8.62
CA LYS A 371 15.91 1.02 -9.36
C LYS A 371 16.87 1.36 -10.51
N GLY A 372 18.05 0.76 -10.53
CA GLY A 372 19.10 0.98 -11.52
C GLY A 372 20.24 1.82 -10.97
N VAL A 373 21.45 1.34 -11.20
CA VAL A 373 22.71 2.01 -10.88
C VAL A 373 23.56 2.04 -12.15
N GLU A 374 24.11 3.20 -12.44
CA GLU A 374 24.84 3.46 -13.67
C GLU A 374 26.26 2.86 -13.69
N ALA A 375 26.66 2.36 -14.85
CA ALA A 375 27.96 1.73 -15.04
C ALA A 375 29.13 2.73 -14.86
N VAL A 376 28.96 3.97 -15.26
CA VAL A 376 29.99 5.02 -15.08
C VAL A 376 30.20 5.35 -13.60
N ASN A 377 29.13 5.33 -12.80
CA ASN A 377 29.20 5.65 -11.38
C ASN A 377 30.04 4.65 -10.57
N ALA A 378 30.22 3.40 -11.07
CA ALA A 378 31.05 2.42 -10.39
C ALA A 378 32.52 2.87 -10.22
N GLU A 379 33.08 3.48 -11.23
CA GLU A 379 34.45 4.03 -11.18
C GLU A 379 34.53 5.27 -10.27
N LEU A 380 33.55 6.18 -10.34
CA LEU A 380 33.49 7.36 -9.48
C LEU A 380 33.43 6.97 -8.01
N ALA A 381 32.54 6.03 -7.68
CA ALA A 381 32.33 5.56 -6.32
C ALA A 381 33.58 4.89 -5.72
N VAL A 382 34.24 4.00 -6.45
CA VAL A 382 35.45 3.36 -5.92
C VAL A 382 36.60 4.36 -5.78
N ASN A 383 36.74 5.32 -6.69
CA ASN A 383 37.75 6.38 -6.57
C ASN A 383 37.47 7.32 -5.39
N ARG A 384 36.20 7.61 -5.09
CA ARG A 384 35.81 8.36 -3.89
C ARG A 384 36.14 7.59 -2.62
N ALA A 385 35.88 6.28 -2.58
CA ALA A 385 36.27 5.45 -1.45
C ALA A 385 37.78 5.47 -1.20
N ILE A 386 38.58 5.41 -2.25
CA ILE A 386 40.05 5.49 -2.17
C ILE A 386 40.52 6.87 -1.69
N GLU A 387 39.90 7.94 -2.13
CA GLU A 387 40.17 9.29 -1.61
C GLU A 387 39.89 9.37 -0.11
N LEU A 388 38.74 8.78 0.35
CA LEU A 388 38.40 8.73 1.77
C LEU A 388 39.41 7.87 2.57
N VAL A 389 39.90 6.75 2.02
CA VAL A 389 40.98 5.95 2.62
C VAL A 389 42.24 6.81 2.84
N ASP A 390 42.63 7.61 1.85
CA ASP A 390 43.80 8.51 1.94
C ASP A 390 43.57 9.63 2.97
N ILE A 391 42.43 10.29 2.93
CA ILE A 391 42.05 11.34 3.89
C ILE A 391 42.10 10.85 5.33
N LEU A 392 41.60 9.61 5.56
CA LEU A 392 41.60 9.01 6.89
C LEU A 392 42.92 8.36 7.29
N GLY A 393 43.86 8.21 6.39
CA GLY A 393 45.11 7.48 6.62
C GLY A 393 44.85 6.00 6.96
N ALA A 394 43.76 5.43 6.45
CA ALA A 394 43.25 4.11 6.83
C ALA A 394 44.06 2.94 6.22
N GLY A 395 44.98 3.20 5.29
CA GLY A 395 45.83 2.17 4.66
C GLY A 395 46.63 2.73 3.49
N ARG A 396 47.39 1.88 2.85
CA ARG A 396 48.19 2.21 1.68
C ARG A 396 47.46 1.81 0.39
N VAL A 397 47.17 2.77 -0.45
CA VAL A 397 46.46 2.59 -1.73
C VAL A 397 47.39 1.95 -2.79
N ILE A 398 46.90 0.94 -3.49
CA ILE A 398 47.54 0.36 -4.65
C ILE A 398 47.15 1.15 -5.91
N GLY A 399 48.14 1.44 -6.78
CA GLY A 399 48.03 2.48 -7.82
C GLY A 399 47.01 2.24 -8.93
N SER A 400 46.83 0.98 -9.36
CA SER A 400 45.89 0.65 -10.45
C SER A 400 44.53 0.15 -9.93
N MET A 401 43.52 0.18 -10.80
CA MET A 401 42.22 -0.41 -10.61
C MET A 401 42.08 -1.67 -11.49
N ILE A 402 41.37 -2.67 -11.01
CA ILE A 402 40.85 -3.76 -11.85
C ILE A 402 39.47 -3.28 -12.33
N ASP A 403 39.27 -3.22 -13.65
CA ASP A 403 37.99 -2.84 -14.28
C ASP A 403 37.59 -3.87 -15.33
N VAL A 404 36.53 -4.61 -15.08
CA VAL A 404 35.89 -5.53 -16.01
C VAL A 404 34.61 -4.87 -16.50
N CYS A 405 34.69 -4.20 -17.66
CA CYS A 405 33.57 -3.43 -18.24
C CYS A 405 33.03 -4.11 -19.50
N ASN A 406 31.76 -4.52 -19.41
CA ASN A 406 30.98 -5.04 -20.54
C ASN A 406 29.75 -4.16 -20.82
N ALA A 407 29.60 -3.04 -20.10
CA ALA A 407 28.55 -2.08 -20.30
C ALA A 407 28.90 -1.10 -21.41
N ASP A 408 27.89 -0.59 -22.10
CA ASP A 408 28.04 0.62 -22.93
C ASP A 408 28.10 1.84 -22.01
N ILE A 409 29.23 2.49 -21.97
CA ILE A 409 29.51 3.72 -21.19
C ILE A 409 29.63 4.95 -22.10
N SER A 410 29.22 4.85 -23.35
CA SER A 410 29.25 5.96 -24.30
C SER A 410 28.27 7.08 -23.89
N GLU A 411 28.59 8.30 -24.32
CA GLU A 411 27.77 9.47 -24.08
C GLU A 411 26.42 9.31 -24.81
N LYS A 412 25.31 9.37 -24.04
CA LYS A 412 23.96 9.31 -24.60
C LYS A 412 23.52 10.70 -25.05
N VAL A 413 23.13 10.83 -26.30
CA VAL A 413 22.61 12.11 -26.87
C VAL A 413 21.23 11.86 -27.41
N VAL A 414 20.24 12.64 -26.95
CA VAL A 414 18.85 12.59 -27.42
C VAL A 414 18.45 13.91 -28.06
N ASN A 415 17.41 13.88 -28.91
CA ASN A 415 16.87 15.09 -29.54
C ASN A 415 15.39 15.20 -29.20
N ALA A 416 14.98 16.34 -28.63
CA ALA A 416 13.60 16.64 -28.27
C ALA A 416 13.06 17.81 -29.08
N ASP A 417 11.77 17.77 -29.44
CA ASP A 417 11.11 18.79 -30.25
C ASP A 417 10.50 19.89 -29.38
N VAL A 418 10.99 21.13 -29.50
CA VAL A 418 10.55 22.28 -28.71
C VAL A 418 9.05 22.56 -28.89
N CYS A 419 8.53 22.42 -30.13
CA CYS A 419 7.12 22.65 -30.38
C CYS A 419 6.23 21.56 -29.76
N HIS A 420 6.72 20.31 -29.76
CA HIS A 420 6.00 19.22 -29.13
C HIS A 420 5.96 19.34 -27.63
N ILE A 421 7.10 19.66 -26.98
CA ILE A 421 7.16 19.94 -25.53
C ILE A 421 6.19 21.07 -25.16
N ASN A 422 6.21 22.20 -25.88
CA ASN A 422 5.26 23.29 -25.66
C ASN A 422 3.80 22.86 -25.79
N ARG A 423 3.49 21.95 -26.73
CA ARG A 423 2.14 21.41 -26.91
C ARG A 423 1.74 20.51 -25.75
N ILE A 424 2.66 19.67 -25.25
CA ILE A 424 2.42 18.80 -24.07
C ILE A 424 2.13 19.66 -22.84
N LEU A 425 2.94 20.68 -22.60
CA LEU A 425 2.85 21.55 -21.41
C LEU A 425 1.85 22.70 -21.56
N ASN A 426 1.30 22.93 -22.77
CA ASN A 426 0.51 24.11 -23.08
C ASN A 426 1.26 25.43 -22.78
N THR A 427 2.52 25.50 -23.15
CA THR A 427 3.41 26.65 -22.92
C THR A 427 3.91 27.27 -24.25
N LYS A 428 4.67 28.36 -24.17
CA LYS A 428 5.31 29.03 -25.30
C LYS A 428 6.77 29.34 -24.97
N LEU A 429 7.46 28.40 -24.32
CA LEU A 429 8.87 28.57 -23.95
C LEU A 429 9.75 28.51 -25.20
N SER A 430 10.80 29.33 -25.24
CA SER A 430 11.84 29.21 -26.26
C SER A 430 12.74 28.00 -25.97
N GLY A 431 13.43 27.49 -26.99
CA GLY A 431 14.43 26.44 -26.82
C GLY A 431 15.55 26.83 -25.84
N GLU A 432 15.98 28.10 -25.89
CA GLU A 432 17.00 28.63 -24.95
C GLU A 432 16.52 28.59 -23.50
N SER A 433 15.26 28.99 -23.24
CA SER A 433 14.70 28.91 -21.88
C SER A 433 14.59 27.46 -21.40
N MET A 434 14.22 26.52 -22.25
CA MET A 434 14.19 25.11 -21.90
C MET A 434 15.60 24.57 -21.62
N ALA A 435 16.58 24.94 -22.44
CA ALA A 435 17.98 24.56 -22.24
C ALA A 435 18.55 25.12 -20.94
N GLU A 436 18.21 26.34 -20.57
CA GLU A 436 18.61 26.96 -19.30
C GLU A 436 17.99 26.23 -18.10
N LEU A 437 16.69 25.88 -18.17
CA LEU A 437 16.03 25.09 -17.13
C LEU A 437 16.73 23.73 -16.95
N LEU A 438 16.96 22.99 -18.01
CA LEU A 438 17.65 21.70 -17.97
C LEU A 438 19.07 21.81 -17.42
N SER A 439 19.79 22.87 -17.79
CA SER A 439 21.14 23.13 -17.29
C SER A 439 21.18 23.37 -15.78
N SER A 440 20.10 23.89 -15.19
CA SER A 440 19.99 24.11 -13.72
C SER A 440 20.07 22.83 -12.91
N ILE A 441 19.78 21.67 -13.51
CA ILE A 441 19.89 20.34 -12.92
C ILE A 441 21.00 19.51 -13.56
N SER A 442 21.99 20.16 -14.17
CA SER A 442 23.16 19.53 -14.81
C SER A 442 22.81 18.64 -16.00
N ILE A 443 21.75 18.95 -16.74
CA ILE A 443 21.43 18.34 -18.05
C ILE A 443 21.82 19.32 -19.16
N PRO A 444 22.98 19.13 -19.83
CA PRO A 444 23.41 20.03 -20.90
C PRO A 444 22.53 19.89 -22.14
N ALA A 445 22.01 21.01 -22.63
CA ALA A 445 21.16 21.05 -23.82
C ALA A 445 21.59 22.19 -24.75
N GLU A 446 21.63 21.94 -26.05
CA GLU A 446 21.95 22.91 -27.10
C GLU A 446 20.73 23.08 -28.02
N VAL A 447 20.42 24.31 -28.40
CA VAL A 447 19.33 24.59 -29.34
C VAL A 447 19.83 24.40 -30.75
N CYS A 448 19.19 23.51 -31.53
CA CYS A 448 19.46 23.26 -32.92
C CYS A 448 18.16 23.45 -33.72
N GLU A 449 17.92 24.61 -34.32
CA GLU A 449 16.66 24.98 -34.96
C GLU A 449 15.47 24.90 -33.98
N ASN A 450 14.53 23.99 -34.23
CA ASN A 450 13.36 23.72 -33.37
C ASN A 450 13.55 22.52 -32.43
N LYS A 451 14.77 22.03 -32.27
CA LYS A 451 15.10 20.87 -31.44
C LYS A 451 16.09 21.23 -30.35
N LEU A 452 15.98 20.55 -29.24
CA LEU A 452 16.99 20.49 -28.19
C LEU A 452 17.84 19.24 -28.43
N ARG A 453 19.14 19.43 -28.63
CA ARG A 453 20.13 18.35 -28.59
C ARG A 453 20.64 18.26 -27.17
N ILE A 454 20.31 17.16 -26.49
CA ILE A 454 20.54 16.99 -25.06
C ILE A 454 21.57 15.90 -24.83
N LYS A 455 22.60 16.21 -24.09
CA LYS A 455 23.55 15.23 -23.58
C LYS A 455 22.99 14.70 -22.25
N VAL A 456 22.50 13.44 -22.28
CA VAL A 456 21.90 12.83 -21.10
C VAL A 456 23.02 12.43 -20.12
N PRO A 457 23.07 13.02 -18.92
CA PRO A 457 24.04 12.59 -17.93
C PRO A 457 23.77 11.14 -17.50
N HIS A 458 24.84 10.41 -17.15
CA HIS A 458 24.67 8.98 -16.82
C HIS A 458 23.75 8.72 -15.62
N PHE A 459 23.64 9.68 -14.70
CA PHE A 459 22.73 9.54 -13.55
C PHE A 459 21.24 9.65 -13.90
N ARG A 460 20.89 10.10 -15.11
CA ARG A 460 19.51 10.17 -15.60
C ARG A 460 19.18 8.94 -16.43
N THR A 461 18.98 7.83 -15.74
CA THR A 461 18.63 6.54 -16.37
C THR A 461 17.19 6.50 -16.89
N ASP A 462 16.37 7.43 -16.45
CA ASP A 462 14.96 7.60 -16.80
C ASP A 462 14.73 8.28 -18.16
N ILE A 463 15.70 9.02 -18.68
CA ILE A 463 15.59 9.68 -19.99
C ILE A 463 16.09 8.72 -21.08
N GLU A 464 15.19 8.23 -21.96
CA GLU A 464 15.50 7.30 -23.03
C GLU A 464 15.44 7.94 -24.42
N ASP A 465 16.21 7.40 -25.38
CA ASP A 465 16.11 7.81 -26.79
C ASP A 465 14.99 7.01 -27.45
N GLY A 466 13.96 7.70 -27.95
CA GLY A 466 12.83 7.03 -28.57
C GLY A 466 11.57 7.88 -28.67
N ILE A 467 10.43 7.22 -28.69
CA ILE A 467 9.11 7.86 -28.82
C ILE A 467 8.79 8.71 -27.58
N GLU A 468 9.31 8.33 -26.41
CA GLU A 468 9.02 8.95 -25.12
C GLU A 468 9.95 10.12 -24.77
N THR A 469 11.02 10.34 -25.55
CA THR A 469 12.01 11.41 -25.28
C THR A 469 11.38 12.78 -25.04
N ASP A 470 10.42 13.17 -25.88
CA ASP A 470 9.77 14.48 -25.72
C ASP A 470 8.92 14.57 -24.44
N TRP A 471 8.36 13.42 -23.97
CA TRP A 471 7.60 13.35 -22.72
C TRP A 471 8.52 13.43 -21.50
N ASP A 472 9.64 12.73 -21.52
CA ASP A 472 10.65 12.77 -20.45
C ASP A 472 11.20 14.19 -20.30
N ILE A 473 11.51 14.84 -21.42
CA ILE A 473 12.02 16.22 -21.39
C ILE A 473 10.92 17.22 -21.03
N ALA A 474 9.67 17.00 -21.45
CA ALA A 474 8.54 17.82 -21.03
C ALA A 474 8.30 17.73 -19.51
N GLU A 475 8.45 16.55 -18.90
CA GLU A 475 8.39 16.40 -17.44
C GLU A 475 9.43 17.30 -16.76
N GLU A 476 10.67 17.24 -17.21
CA GLU A 476 11.75 18.05 -16.64
C GLU A 476 11.50 19.55 -16.82
N VAL A 477 11.18 19.98 -18.04
CA VAL A 477 10.89 21.39 -18.33
C VAL A 477 9.68 21.87 -17.52
N GLY A 478 8.60 21.08 -17.44
CA GLY A 478 7.37 21.45 -16.73
C GLY A 478 7.58 21.63 -15.24
N ARG A 479 8.27 20.68 -14.56
CA ARG A 479 8.55 20.80 -13.12
C ARG A 479 9.53 21.91 -12.77
N LEU A 480 10.52 22.16 -13.64
CA LEU A 480 11.50 23.22 -13.47
C LEU A 480 10.93 24.61 -13.79
N TYR A 481 10.07 24.74 -14.80
CA TYR A 481 9.33 25.95 -15.06
C TYR A 481 8.34 26.26 -13.92
N GLY A 482 7.76 25.24 -13.34
CA GLY A 482 6.77 25.29 -12.28
C GLY A 482 5.34 25.22 -12.83
N TYR A 483 4.60 24.23 -12.42
CA TYR A 483 3.20 24.01 -12.89
C TYR A 483 2.27 25.19 -12.57
N ASP A 484 2.56 25.95 -11.51
CA ASP A 484 1.80 27.16 -11.14
C ASP A 484 1.93 28.28 -12.18
N ASN A 485 2.96 28.25 -13.04
CA ASN A 485 3.17 29.20 -14.12
C ASN A 485 2.46 28.78 -15.42
N ILE A 486 1.87 27.57 -15.46
CA ILE A 486 1.15 27.08 -16.62
C ILE A 486 -0.30 27.51 -16.51
N GLU A 487 -0.76 28.27 -17.50
CA GLU A 487 -2.15 28.75 -17.52
C GLU A 487 -3.13 27.58 -17.71
N PRO A 488 -4.11 27.42 -16.81
CA PRO A 488 -5.12 26.39 -16.94
C PRO A 488 -6.04 26.67 -18.12
N THR A 489 -6.26 25.66 -18.95
CA THR A 489 -7.15 25.73 -20.11
C THR A 489 -8.32 24.78 -19.99
N LEU A 490 -9.45 25.15 -20.60
CA LEU A 490 -10.60 24.27 -20.71
C LEU A 490 -10.31 23.16 -21.73
N MET A 491 -10.78 21.97 -21.42
CA MET A 491 -10.71 20.86 -22.38
C MET A 491 -11.55 21.18 -23.61
N HIS A 492 -10.97 20.96 -24.81
CA HIS A 492 -11.65 21.02 -26.05
C HIS A 492 -11.85 19.61 -26.60
N GLY A 493 -13.07 19.29 -27.00
CA GLY A 493 -13.42 18.01 -27.58
C GLY A 493 -14.84 18.01 -28.10
N ASP A 494 -15.13 17.07 -28.96
CA ASP A 494 -16.51 16.86 -29.42
C ASP A 494 -17.36 16.46 -28.22
N SER A 495 -18.51 17.10 -28.05
CA SER A 495 -19.45 16.70 -27.02
C SER A 495 -20.35 15.58 -27.54
N PHE A 496 -20.36 14.47 -26.87
CA PHE A 496 -21.36 13.42 -27.14
C PHE A 496 -22.28 13.27 -25.94
N GLN A 497 -23.50 12.91 -26.25
CA GLN A 497 -24.46 12.58 -25.23
C GLN A 497 -24.00 11.30 -24.50
N GLY A 498 -23.61 11.45 -23.24
CA GLY A 498 -23.33 10.29 -22.37
C GLY A 498 -24.56 9.42 -22.25
N ARG A 499 -24.38 8.09 -22.33
CA ARG A 499 -25.44 7.09 -22.12
C ARG A 499 -24.94 6.02 -21.20
N LEU A 500 -25.74 5.67 -20.21
CA LEU A 500 -25.50 4.49 -19.42
C LEU A 500 -25.72 3.23 -20.25
N SER A 501 -24.96 2.18 -19.98
CA SER A 501 -25.21 0.87 -20.57
C SER A 501 -26.56 0.32 -20.08
N ARG A 502 -27.16 -0.57 -20.88
CA ARG A 502 -28.45 -1.21 -20.50
C ARG A 502 -28.35 -1.92 -19.15
N SER A 503 -27.24 -2.56 -18.89
CA SER A 503 -27.02 -3.26 -17.63
C SER A 503 -27.07 -2.33 -16.42
N VAL A 504 -26.39 -1.16 -16.51
CA VAL A 504 -26.39 -0.15 -15.45
C VAL A 504 -27.79 0.44 -15.23
N ILE A 505 -28.51 0.74 -16.31
CA ILE A 505 -29.90 1.25 -16.22
C ILE A 505 -30.81 0.23 -15.50
N ILE A 506 -30.65 -1.06 -15.78
CA ILE A 506 -31.44 -2.11 -15.13
C ILE A 506 -31.03 -2.24 -13.67
N GLU A 507 -29.74 -2.19 -13.38
CA GLU A 507 -29.23 -2.25 -11.99
C GLU A 507 -29.79 -1.12 -11.14
N ASP A 508 -29.70 0.12 -11.63
CA ASP A 508 -30.26 1.30 -10.95
C ASP A 508 -31.77 1.12 -10.71
N ARG A 509 -32.49 0.62 -11.73
CA ARG A 509 -33.92 0.36 -11.61
C ARG A 509 -34.28 -0.72 -10.58
N VAL A 510 -33.45 -1.77 -10.49
CA VAL A 510 -33.61 -2.81 -9.45
C VAL A 510 -33.35 -2.20 -8.08
N LYS A 511 -32.27 -1.43 -7.92
CA LYS A 511 -31.94 -0.74 -6.65
C LYS A 511 -33.05 0.21 -6.21
N ASP A 512 -33.53 1.07 -7.09
CA ASP A 512 -34.61 2.00 -6.81
C ASP A 512 -35.90 1.26 -6.42
N THR A 513 -36.21 0.16 -7.13
CA THR A 513 -37.39 -0.65 -6.86
C THR A 513 -37.30 -1.33 -5.50
N MET A 514 -36.16 -1.94 -5.18
CA MET A 514 -35.94 -2.58 -3.88
C MET A 514 -36.01 -1.54 -2.74
N ALA A 515 -35.36 -0.38 -2.92
CA ALA A 515 -35.44 0.72 -1.94
C ALA A 515 -36.88 1.20 -1.74
N ALA A 516 -37.65 1.36 -2.82
CA ALA A 516 -39.08 1.75 -2.74
C ALA A 516 -39.96 0.69 -2.03
N MET A 517 -39.58 -0.59 -2.07
CA MET A 517 -40.22 -1.68 -1.32
C MET A 517 -39.72 -1.79 0.13
N GLY A 518 -38.88 -0.86 0.60
CA GLY A 518 -38.42 -0.78 1.99
C GLY A 518 -37.18 -1.65 2.28
N PHE A 519 -36.41 -2.00 1.27
CA PHE A 519 -35.13 -2.69 1.43
C PHE A 519 -33.96 -1.70 1.51
N MET A 520 -32.94 -2.05 2.29
CA MET A 520 -31.67 -1.33 2.35
C MET A 520 -30.61 -2.12 1.57
N GLU A 521 -29.83 -1.40 0.75
CA GLU A 521 -28.71 -1.98 0.00
C GLU A 521 -27.57 -2.32 0.95
N LEU A 522 -26.93 -3.47 0.73
CA LEU A 522 -25.76 -3.94 1.47
C LEU A 522 -24.56 -4.04 0.55
N TYR A 523 -23.39 -3.88 1.19
CA TYR A 523 -22.07 -4.16 0.62
C TYR A 523 -21.33 -5.09 1.59
N ASN A 524 -21.30 -6.38 1.27
CA ASN A 524 -20.53 -7.36 2.01
C ASN A 524 -19.19 -7.64 1.32
N TYR A 525 -18.20 -8.09 2.09
CA TYR A 525 -16.91 -8.49 1.52
C TYR A 525 -17.07 -9.68 0.55
N ASN A 526 -16.25 -9.67 -0.50
CA ASN A 526 -16.17 -10.77 -1.46
C ASN A 526 -15.42 -12.00 -0.90
N PHE A 527 -14.86 -11.88 0.29
CA PHE A 527 -14.07 -12.94 0.94
C PHE A 527 -14.92 -13.74 1.93
N THR A 528 -14.65 -15.03 1.98
CA THR A 528 -15.32 -15.96 2.86
C THR A 528 -14.36 -17.06 3.35
N SER A 529 -14.86 -17.97 4.19
CA SER A 529 -14.12 -19.12 4.71
C SER A 529 -14.62 -20.43 4.13
N PRO A 530 -13.80 -21.49 4.09
CA PRO A 530 -14.24 -22.85 3.76
C PRO A 530 -15.40 -23.32 4.64
N GLN A 531 -15.42 -22.95 5.92
CA GLN A 531 -16.45 -23.34 6.89
C GLN A 531 -17.83 -22.76 6.56
N GLU A 532 -17.91 -21.65 5.83
CA GLU A 532 -19.19 -21.03 5.49
C GLU A 532 -20.09 -21.97 4.67
N TYR A 533 -19.51 -22.75 3.76
CA TYR A 533 -20.23 -23.72 2.94
C TYR A 533 -20.81 -24.86 3.78
N ASP A 534 -20.12 -25.26 4.85
CA ASP A 534 -20.62 -26.27 5.82
C ASP A 534 -21.74 -25.67 6.67
N LEU A 535 -21.59 -24.43 7.11
CA LEU A 535 -22.63 -23.70 7.85
C LEU A 535 -23.92 -23.56 7.02
N LEU A 536 -23.79 -23.36 5.71
CA LEU A 536 -24.87 -23.28 4.73
C LEU A 536 -25.40 -24.64 4.30
N LEU A 537 -24.84 -25.77 4.77
CA LEU A 537 -25.20 -27.14 4.39
C LEU A 537 -25.03 -27.42 2.88
N ILE A 538 -24.15 -26.70 2.20
CA ILE A 538 -23.88 -26.88 0.78
C ILE A 538 -23.14 -28.22 0.61
N PRO A 539 -23.65 -29.15 -0.23
CA PRO A 539 -23.02 -30.44 -0.46
C PRO A 539 -21.59 -30.34 -0.99
N GLU A 540 -20.76 -31.36 -0.72
CA GLU A 540 -19.34 -31.35 -1.14
C GLU A 540 -19.15 -31.26 -2.66
N ASN A 541 -20.07 -31.85 -3.42
CA ASN A 541 -20.07 -31.87 -4.88
C ASN A 541 -20.89 -30.72 -5.53
N ASP A 542 -21.33 -29.73 -4.77
CA ASP A 542 -22.08 -28.58 -5.29
C ASP A 542 -21.13 -27.62 -6.01
N GLU A 543 -21.57 -27.02 -7.12
CA GLU A 543 -20.83 -26.02 -7.89
C GLU A 543 -20.39 -24.85 -7.01
N LYS A 544 -21.17 -24.45 -6.02
CA LYS A 544 -20.83 -23.37 -5.08
C LYS A 544 -19.56 -23.63 -4.25
N ARG A 545 -19.04 -24.88 -4.21
CA ARG A 545 -17.75 -25.19 -3.58
C ARG A 545 -16.54 -25.08 -4.54
N ASN A 546 -16.78 -24.81 -5.81
CA ASN A 546 -15.72 -24.54 -6.77
C ASN A 546 -15.18 -23.10 -6.60
N THR A 547 -14.45 -22.88 -5.54
CA THR A 547 -14.02 -21.55 -5.06
C THR A 547 -12.63 -21.17 -5.54
N VAL A 548 -12.37 -19.87 -5.67
CA VAL A 548 -11.03 -19.32 -5.86
C VAL A 548 -10.37 -19.11 -4.49
N ARG A 549 -9.21 -19.73 -4.27
CA ARG A 549 -8.44 -19.56 -3.03
C ARG A 549 -7.43 -18.42 -3.18
N LEU A 550 -7.38 -17.54 -2.19
CA LEU A 550 -6.38 -16.46 -2.13
C LEU A 550 -5.00 -17.03 -1.80
N GLN A 551 -3.96 -16.52 -2.46
CA GLN A 551 -2.59 -16.94 -2.22
C GLN A 551 -2.07 -16.45 -0.86
N ASN A 552 -2.38 -15.21 -0.49
CA ASN A 552 -1.95 -14.57 0.76
C ASN A 552 -3.15 -13.96 1.49
N PRO A 553 -4.04 -14.77 2.12
CA PRO A 553 -5.21 -14.27 2.83
C PRO A 553 -4.82 -13.60 4.16
N PHE A 554 -5.65 -12.67 4.64
CA PHE A 554 -5.50 -12.08 5.98
C PHE A 554 -5.71 -13.10 7.11
N GLY A 555 -6.55 -14.11 6.86
CA GLY A 555 -6.84 -15.21 7.77
C GLY A 555 -7.65 -16.27 7.06
N GLU A 556 -7.83 -17.45 7.68
CA GLU A 556 -8.61 -18.55 7.09
C GLU A 556 -10.09 -18.18 6.91
N ASP A 557 -10.61 -17.27 7.73
CA ASP A 557 -11.97 -16.71 7.63
C ASP A 557 -12.18 -15.84 6.38
N GLN A 558 -11.11 -15.45 5.68
CA GLN A 558 -11.12 -14.65 4.45
C GLN A 558 -10.24 -15.27 3.36
N SER A 559 -10.14 -16.59 3.34
CA SER A 559 -9.20 -17.31 2.46
C SER A 559 -9.76 -17.65 1.08
N LEU A 560 -11.08 -17.54 0.88
CA LEU A 560 -11.75 -17.85 -0.37
C LEU A 560 -12.53 -16.65 -0.92
N MET A 561 -12.67 -16.59 -2.25
CA MET A 561 -13.65 -15.72 -2.89
C MET A 561 -15.04 -16.38 -2.78
N ARG A 562 -16.08 -15.60 -2.46
CA ARG A 562 -17.45 -16.07 -2.31
C ARG A 562 -18.04 -16.56 -3.64
N THR A 563 -18.80 -17.66 -3.61
CA THR A 563 -19.62 -18.19 -4.72
C THR A 563 -21.12 -17.98 -4.51
N THR A 564 -21.50 -17.36 -3.39
CA THR A 564 -22.89 -17.01 -3.06
C THR A 564 -22.92 -15.77 -2.16
N LEU A 565 -23.99 -14.98 -2.26
CA LEU A 565 -24.23 -13.81 -1.40
C LEU A 565 -24.86 -14.20 -0.05
N ILE A 566 -25.42 -15.41 0.05
CA ILE A 566 -26.25 -15.84 1.18
C ILE A 566 -25.51 -15.78 2.51
N GLY A 567 -24.25 -16.21 2.57
CA GLY A 567 -23.46 -16.17 3.80
C GLY A 567 -23.28 -14.75 4.34
N GLY A 568 -22.98 -13.80 3.44
CA GLY A 568 -22.87 -12.37 3.79
C GLY A 568 -24.17 -11.79 4.33
N LEU A 569 -25.29 -12.09 3.68
CA LEU A 569 -26.62 -11.64 4.10
C LEU A 569 -26.98 -12.19 5.49
N LEU A 570 -26.72 -13.48 5.76
CA LEU A 570 -27.00 -14.10 7.06
C LEU A 570 -26.11 -13.52 8.18
N ARG A 571 -24.83 -13.23 7.90
CA ARG A 571 -23.94 -12.56 8.86
C ARG A 571 -24.42 -11.15 9.19
N THR A 572 -24.88 -10.41 8.20
CA THR A 572 -25.46 -9.08 8.39
C THR A 572 -26.72 -9.16 9.24
N MET A 573 -27.63 -10.09 8.94
CA MET A 573 -28.81 -10.34 9.76
C MET A 573 -28.43 -10.66 11.21
N ARG A 574 -27.51 -11.60 11.44
CA ARG A 574 -27.04 -11.94 12.79
C ARG A 574 -26.54 -10.71 13.56
N THR A 575 -25.72 -9.87 12.89
CA THR A 575 -25.19 -8.65 13.49
C THR A 575 -26.31 -7.69 13.92
N ASN A 576 -27.32 -7.52 13.07
CA ASN A 576 -28.47 -6.66 13.36
C ASN A 576 -29.35 -7.25 14.49
N CYS A 577 -29.63 -8.55 14.47
CA CYS A 577 -30.35 -9.22 15.54
C CYS A 577 -29.64 -9.08 16.88
N ASN A 578 -28.30 -9.26 16.92
CA ASN A 578 -27.50 -9.07 18.13
C ASN A 578 -27.55 -7.63 18.66
N LYS A 579 -27.75 -6.66 17.78
CA LYS A 579 -28.02 -5.25 18.12
C LYS A 579 -29.49 -4.96 18.43
N LYS A 580 -30.31 -5.99 18.64
CA LYS A 580 -31.75 -5.93 18.98
C LYS A 580 -32.62 -5.36 17.87
N SER A 581 -32.22 -5.40 16.60
CA SER A 581 -33.08 -5.11 15.47
C SER A 581 -33.93 -6.35 15.18
N GLY A 582 -35.18 -6.32 15.60
CA GLY A 582 -36.13 -7.46 15.49
C GLY A 582 -36.66 -7.69 14.07
N HIS A 583 -36.37 -6.86 13.10
CA HIS A 583 -36.75 -6.97 11.69
C HIS A 583 -35.74 -6.32 10.77
N GLY A 584 -35.70 -6.77 9.53
CA GLY A 584 -34.88 -6.17 8.50
C GLY A 584 -35.22 -6.68 7.10
N ARG A 585 -35.02 -5.78 6.13
CA ARG A 585 -35.12 -6.07 4.70
C ARG A 585 -33.86 -5.54 4.03
N PHE A 586 -33.07 -6.43 3.50
CA PHE A 586 -31.80 -6.06 2.85
C PHE A 586 -31.66 -6.72 1.51
N PHE A 587 -30.94 -6.07 0.60
CA PHE A 587 -30.53 -6.67 -0.67
C PHE A 587 -29.06 -6.30 -0.98
N GLU A 588 -28.45 -7.10 -1.79
CA GLU A 588 -27.09 -6.89 -2.32
C GLU A 588 -27.06 -7.25 -3.79
N ILE A 589 -26.52 -6.37 -4.63
CA ILE A 589 -26.11 -6.70 -5.99
C ILE A 589 -24.59 -6.79 -5.99
N GLY A 590 -24.06 -8.00 -6.14
CA GLY A 590 -22.63 -8.25 -6.00
C GLY A 590 -22.15 -9.40 -6.86
N ASN A 591 -20.84 -9.42 -7.12
CA ASN A 591 -20.21 -10.51 -7.84
C ASN A 591 -19.93 -11.71 -6.92
N VAL A 592 -20.07 -12.89 -7.49
CA VAL A 592 -19.60 -14.17 -6.95
C VAL A 592 -18.57 -14.75 -7.93
N HIS A 593 -17.67 -15.59 -7.43
CA HIS A 593 -16.47 -15.97 -8.17
C HIS A 593 -16.29 -17.48 -8.16
N PHE A 594 -16.29 -18.09 -9.33
CA PHE A 594 -16.06 -19.52 -9.49
C PHE A 594 -14.67 -19.78 -10.07
N ASN A 595 -14.01 -20.82 -9.57
CA ASN A 595 -12.70 -21.19 -10.09
C ASN A 595 -12.81 -21.74 -11.51
N ASN A 596 -11.91 -21.27 -12.39
CA ASN A 596 -11.79 -21.72 -13.76
C ASN A 596 -10.30 -21.77 -14.12
N PRO A 597 -9.82 -22.71 -14.95
CA PRO A 597 -8.40 -22.90 -15.29
C PRO A 597 -7.68 -21.66 -15.79
N ASP A 598 -8.32 -20.81 -16.59
CA ASP A 598 -7.69 -19.63 -17.17
C ASP A 598 -7.87 -18.40 -16.27
N LEU A 599 -9.09 -17.96 -16.11
CA LEU A 599 -9.47 -16.83 -15.26
C LEU A 599 -10.74 -17.16 -14.49
N PRO A 600 -10.87 -16.74 -13.23
CA PRO A 600 -12.10 -16.93 -12.47
C PRO A 600 -13.33 -16.43 -13.22
N GLU A 601 -14.40 -17.20 -13.18
CA GLU A 601 -15.70 -16.76 -13.70
C GLU A 601 -16.41 -15.89 -12.68
N GLU A 602 -16.77 -14.66 -13.07
CA GLU A 602 -17.54 -13.74 -12.26
C GLU A 602 -19.01 -13.73 -12.69
N ARG A 603 -19.91 -13.98 -11.75
CA ARG A 603 -21.37 -13.88 -11.97
C ARG A 603 -21.91 -12.77 -11.07
N LYS A 604 -22.66 -11.84 -11.63
CA LYS A 604 -23.38 -10.82 -10.86
C LYS A 604 -24.68 -11.40 -10.36
N MET A 605 -24.90 -11.31 -9.03
CA MET A 605 -26.08 -11.87 -8.36
C MET A 605 -26.86 -10.76 -7.66
N LEU A 606 -28.17 -10.96 -7.54
CA LEU A 606 -29.06 -10.22 -6.65
C LEU A 606 -29.40 -11.12 -5.47
N GLY A 607 -28.90 -10.80 -4.30
CA GLY A 607 -29.25 -11.43 -3.03
C GLY A 607 -30.29 -10.60 -2.29
N ILE A 608 -31.30 -11.25 -1.74
CA ILE A 608 -32.39 -10.61 -0.97
C ILE A 608 -32.57 -11.35 0.35
N ILE A 609 -32.74 -10.62 1.45
CA ILE A 609 -33.09 -11.18 2.77
C ILE A 609 -34.16 -10.33 3.44
N ALA A 610 -35.17 -10.98 3.99
CA ALA A 610 -36.18 -10.38 4.84
C ALA A 610 -36.40 -11.22 6.10
N TYR A 611 -36.50 -10.61 7.26
CA TYR A 611 -36.70 -11.32 8.53
C TYR A 611 -37.47 -10.48 9.55
N GLY A 612 -38.10 -11.19 10.50
CA GLY A 612 -38.81 -10.56 11.63
C GLY A 612 -40.19 -10.02 11.26
N GLY A 613 -40.63 -9.04 12.02
CA GLY A 613 -41.97 -8.41 11.90
C GLY A 613 -42.61 -8.17 13.28
N THR A 614 -43.49 -7.21 13.36
CA THR A 614 -44.20 -6.90 14.58
C THR A 614 -45.24 -8.00 14.91
N GLY A 615 -45.37 -8.39 16.17
CA GLY A 615 -46.13 -9.50 16.71
C GLY A 615 -47.57 -9.72 16.25
N ASN A 616 -48.06 -9.03 15.22
CA ASN A 616 -49.28 -9.33 14.48
C ASN A 616 -48.96 -10.26 13.30
N VAL A 617 -49.48 -11.43 13.26
CA VAL A 617 -49.26 -12.48 12.21
C VAL A 617 -49.44 -11.92 10.78
N ARG A 618 -50.21 -10.85 10.58
CA ARG A 618 -50.37 -10.18 9.28
C ARG A 618 -49.17 -9.37 8.77
N ASN A 619 -48.27 -8.98 9.65
CA ASN A 619 -47.12 -8.11 9.30
C ASN A 619 -45.76 -8.80 9.47
N ALA A 620 -45.72 -10.09 9.72
CA ALA A 620 -44.50 -10.89 9.78
C ALA A 620 -44.01 -11.28 8.38
N GLU A 621 -42.69 -11.19 8.17
CA GLU A 621 -42.09 -11.73 6.94
C GLU A 621 -42.37 -13.23 6.82
N ASN A 622 -42.66 -13.67 5.61
CA ASN A 622 -42.94 -15.06 5.31
C ASN A 622 -42.60 -15.36 3.84
N PHE A 623 -42.69 -16.63 3.45
CA PHE A 623 -42.44 -17.10 2.09
C PHE A 623 -43.23 -16.32 1.03
N PHE A 624 -44.49 -16.05 1.26
CA PHE A 624 -45.37 -15.35 0.31
C PHE A 624 -45.09 -13.86 0.26
N THR A 625 -44.64 -13.25 1.38
CA THR A 625 -44.18 -11.87 1.38
C THR A 625 -42.95 -11.70 0.45
N LEU A 626 -41.94 -12.56 0.60
CA LEU A 626 -40.78 -12.55 -0.27
C LEU A 626 -41.15 -12.85 -1.73
N LYS A 627 -42.02 -13.85 -1.98
CA LYS A 627 -42.51 -14.15 -3.32
C LYS A 627 -43.17 -12.95 -3.98
N GLY A 628 -44.07 -12.25 -3.25
CA GLY A 628 -44.75 -11.08 -3.76
C GLY A 628 -43.81 -9.91 -4.06
N ILE A 629 -42.71 -9.76 -3.30
CA ILE A 629 -41.64 -8.77 -3.57
C ILE A 629 -40.94 -9.10 -4.90
N ILE A 630 -40.58 -10.34 -5.14
CA ILE A 630 -39.95 -10.79 -6.37
C ILE A 630 -40.91 -10.64 -7.56
N GLU A 631 -42.16 -11.04 -7.41
CA GLU A 631 -43.21 -10.87 -8.43
C GLU A 631 -43.39 -9.38 -8.77
N LYS A 632 -43.38 -8.49 -7.78
CA LYS A 632 -43.51 -7.06 -8.00
C LYS A 632 -42.28 -6.48 -8.70
N LEU A 633 -41.08 -6.96 -8.35
CA LEU A 633 -39.85 -6.58 -9.06
C LEU A 633 -39.94 -7.01 -10.53
N PHE A 634 -40.37 -8.22 -10.83
CA PHE A 634 -40.53 -8.72 -12.19
C PHE A 634 -41.57 -7.93 -12.99
N GLU A 635 -42.73 -7.62 -12.39
CA GLU A 635 -43.72 -6.73 -12.98
C GLU A 635 -43.14 -5.38 -13.40
N ILE A 636 -42.39 -4.74 -12.50
CA ILE A 636 -41.75 -3.43 -12.77
C ILE A 636 -40.70 -3.55 -13.88
N LEU A 637 -39.98 -4.67 -13.95
CA LEU A 637 -39.00 -4.95 -15.01
C LEU A 637 -39.65 -5.42 -16.33
N GLY A 638 -40.97 -5.60 -16.37
CA GLY A 638 -41.70 -6.07 -17.57
C GLY A 638 -41.50 -7.53 -17.90
N ILE A 639 -41.24 -8.34 -16.88
CA ILE A 639 -41.09 -9.81 -16.98
C ILE A 639 -42.45 -10.46 -16.76
N GLU A 640 -42.96 -11.24 -17.75
CA GLU A 640 -44.30 -11.78 -17.71
C GLU A 640 -44.36 -13.28 -17.37
N ASN A 641 -43.39 -14.09 -17.80
CA ASN A 641 -43.44 -15.56 -17.73
C ASN A 641 -42.60 -16.15 -16.60
N ALA A 642 -42.62 -15.51 -15.43
CA ALA A 642 -41.88 -16.03 -14.27
C ALA A 642 -42.64 -17.20 -13.62
N ARG A 643 -41.88 -18.23 -13.20
CA ARG A 643 -42.38 -19.44 -12.54
C ARG A 643 -41.66 -19.66 -11.21
N PHE A 644 -42.40 -20.22 -10.26
CA PHE A 644 -41.93 -20.60 -8.94
C PHE A 644 -42.25 -22.05 -8.73
N GLU A 645 -41.28 -22.95 -8.87
CA GLU A 645 -41.43 -24.38 -8.81
C GLU A 645 -40.74 -24.95 -7.58
N ARG A 646 -41.20 -26.12 -7.08
CA ARG A 646 -40.59 -26.78 -5.93
C ARG A 646 -39.13 -27.14 -6.23
N GLY A 647 -38.23 -26.65 -5.42
CA GLY A 647 -36.78 -26.87 -5.59
C GLY A 647 -35.97 -25.84 -4.81
N GLY A 648 -34.62 -25.92 -4.94
CA GLY A 648 -33.69 -24.98 -4.34
C GLY A 648 -32.67 -25.63 -3.41
N GLY A 649 -31.68 -24.86 -3.02
CA GLY A 649 -30.49 -25.28 -2.30
C GLY A 649 -30.75 -25.92 -0.93
N ALA A 650 -29.71 -26.55 -0.39
CA ALA A 650 -29.79 -27.27 0.89
C ALA A 650 -29.91 -26.30 2.09
N TYR A 651 -29.53 -25.06 1.93
CA TYR A 651 -29.64 -24.02 2.95
C TYR A 651 -31.06 -23.48 3.15
N LEU A 652 -32.00 -23.88 2.27
CA LEU A 652 -33.41 -23.52 2.35
C LEU A 652 -34.23 -24.64 3.01
N HIS A 653 -35.31 -24.23 3.69
CA HIS A 653 -36.24 -25.12 4.35
C HIS A 653 -36.94 -26.07 3.34
N PRO A 654 -36.95 -27.39 3.53
CA PRO A 654 -37.44 -28.35 2.52
C PRO A 654 -38.90 -28.17 2.10
N GLY A 655 -39.74 -27.62 2.99
CA GLY A 655 -41.18 -27.37 2.73
C GLY A 655 -41.53 -25.95 2.33
N GLN A 656 -40.53 -24.99 2.31
CA GLN A 656 -40.77 -23.59 2.03
C GLN A 656 -39.63 -23.05 1.14
N LYS A 657 -39.47 -23.59 -0.06
CA LYS A 657 -38.50 -23.19 -1.04
C LYS A 657 -38.99 -23.35 -2.47
N ALA A 658 -38.45 -22.53 -3.37
CA ALA A 658 -38.76 -22.60 -4.78
C ALA A 658 -37.52 -22.22 -5.62
N VAL A 659 -37.46 -22.86 -6.80
CA VAL A 659 -36.62 -22.41 -7.91
C VAL A 659 -37.40 -21.34 -8.68
N VAL A 660 -36.72 -20.31 -9.12
CA VAL A 660 -37.28 -19.20 -9.91
C VAL A 660 -36.79 -19.34 -11.35
N SER A 661 -37.74 -19.41 -12.28
CA SER A 661 -37.44 -19.47 -13.71
C SER A 661 -38.21 -18.41 -14.50
N ILE A 662 -37.65 -17.98 -15.65
CA ILE A 662 -38.31 -17.09 -16.61
C ILE A 662 -38.20 -17.74 -17.99
N ASP A 663 -39.32 -17.89 -18.70
CA ASP A 663 -39.38 -18.56 -19.99
C ASP A 663 -38.74 -19.97 -20.01
N GLY A 664 -38.76 -20.66 -18.87
CA GLY A 664 -38.14 -21.98 -18.69
C GLY A 664 -36.65 -21.97 -18.31
N GLU A 665 -35.99 -20.82 -18.32
CA GLU A 665 -34.61 -20.66 -17.84
C GLU A 665 -34.60 -20.43 -16.33
N VAL A 666 -33.85 -21.27 -15.60
CA VAL A 666 -33.66 -21.09 -14.15
C VAL A 666 -32.72 -19.89 -13.94
N ILE A 667 -33.22 -18.91 -13.20
CA ILE A 667 -32.48 -17.67 -12.88
C ILE A 667 -32.10 -17.55 -11.41
N GLY A 668 -32.67 -18.38 -10.53
CA GLY A 668 -32.35 -18.28 -9.09
C GLY A 668 -33.22 -19.21 -8.23
N GLU A 669 -33.13 -18.95 -6.95
CA GLU A 669 -33.85 -19.70 -5.92
C GLU A 669 -34.28 -18.81 -4.77
N MET A 670 -35.37 -19.23 -4.06
CA MET A 670 -35.88 -18.51 -2.90
C MET A 670 -36.46 -19.45 -1.85
N GLY A 671 -36.55 -19.02 -0.61
CA GLY A 671 -37.17 -19.76 0.45
C GLY A 671 -36.92 -19.26 1.86
N CYS A 672 -37.45 -19.97 2.81
CA CYS A 672 -37.16 -19.82 4.23
C CYS A 672 -35.78 -20.46 4.53
N THR A 673 -35.04 -19.93 5.47
CA THR A 673 -33.81 -20.56 5.95
C THR A 673 -34.06 -21.94 6.54
N HIS A 674 -33.12 -22.87 6.32
CA HIS A 674 -33.19 -24.19 6.95
C HIS A 674 -32.93 -24.06 8.46
N PRO A 675 -33.64 -24.72 9.38
CA PRO A 675 -33.46 -24.61 10.83
C PRO A 675 -32.03 -24.92 11.32
N ARG A 676 -31.35 -25.86 10.63
CA ARG A 676 -29.93 -26.13 10.93
C ARG A 676 -29.02 -24.97 10.55
N VAL A 677 -29.29 -24.27 9.44
CA VAL A 677 -28.56 -23.07 9.02
C VAL A 677 -28.78 -21.96 10.02
N GLU A 678 -30.01 -21.76 10.49
CA GLU A 678 -30.33 -20.77 11.54
C GLU A 678 -29.51 -21.05 12.80
N LYS A 679 -29.45 -22.32 13.24
CA LYS A 679 -28.61 -22.70 14.38
C LYS A 679 -27.11 -22.47 14.12
N ASN A 680 -26.60 -22.84 12.94
CA ASN A 680 -25.18 -22.72 12.58
C ASN A 680 -24.72 -21.24 12.55
N PHE A 681 -25.58 -20.34 12.06
CA PHE A 681 -25.28 -18.91 12.04
C PHE A 681 -25.67 -18.19 13.33
N GLY A 682 -26.32 -18.89 14.31
CA GLY A 682 -26.77 -18.29 15.56
C GLY A 682 -27.87 -17.24 15.36
N LEU A 683 -28.81 -17.50 14.46
CA LEU A 683 -29.93 -16.59 14.18
C LEU A 683 -31.02 -16.78 15.23
N SER A 684 -31.67 -15.70 15.62
CA SER A 684 -32.77 -15.68 16.61
C SER A 684 -34.15 -15.90 16.02
N CYS A 685 -34.29 -15.82 14.69
CA CYS A 685 -35.52 -16.06 13.95
C CYS A 685 -35.23 -16.52 12.54
N SER A 686 -36.23 -17.04 11.85
CA SER A 686 -36.13 -17.45 10.46
C SER A 686 -35.99 -16.25 9.53
N ALA A 687 -35.19 -16.41 8.48
CA ALA A 687 -35.09 -15.46 7.38
C ALA A 687 -35.69 -16.05 6.09
N TYR A 688 -36.12 -15.15 5.23
CA TYR A 688 -36.60 -15.45 3.89
C TYR A 688 -35.59 -14.88 2.91
N LEU A 689 -35.01 -15.76 2.09
CA LEU A 689 -33.86 -15.51 1.23
C LEU A 689 -34.22 -15.69 -0.23
N ALA A 690 -33.62 -14.88 -1.09
CA ALA A 690 -33.57 -15.19 -2.52
C ALA A 690 -32.17 -14.87 -3.06
N GLU A 691 -31.70 -15.65 -4.01
CA GLU A 691 -30.48 -15.40 -4.79
C GLU A 691 -30.80 -15.60 -6.26
N ILE A 692 -30.66 -14.54 -7.05
CA ILE A 692 -31.05 -14.47 -8.46
C ILE A 692 -29.85 -14.03 -9.29
N ASP A 693 -29.58 -14.74 -10.39
CA ASP A 693 -28.59 -14.34 -11.37
C ASP A 693 -29.03 -13.02 -12.04
N PHE A 694 -28.29 -11.97 -11.73
CA PHE A 694 -28.62 -10.63 -12.20
C PHE A 694 -28.47 -10.48 -13.73
N ASN A 695 -27.51 -11.14 -14.34
CA ASN A 695 -27.30 -11.07 -15.78
C ASN A 695 -28.44 -11.74 -16.54
N LYS A 696 -28.89 -12.89 -16.08
CA LYS A 696 -30.08 -13.58 -16.61
C LYS A 696 -31.34 -12.75 -16.41
N LEU A 697 -31.54 -12.21 -15.21
CA LEU A 697 -32.65 -11.29 -14.91
C LEU A 697 -32.66 -10.10 -15.89
N ALA A 698 -31.50 -9.45 -16.08
CA ALA A 698 -31.37 -8.31 -16.96
C ALA A 698 -31.64 -8.65 -18.44
N ALA A 699 -31.27 -9.86 -18.88
CA ALA A 699 -31.56 -10.34 -20.23
C ALA A 699 -33.07 -10.45 -20.52
N HIS A 700 -33.86 -10.88 -19.53
CA HIS A 700 -35.30 -11.03 -19.63
C HIS A 700 -36.13 -9.75 -19.43
N THR A 701 -35.46 -8.60 -19.09
CA THR A 701 -36.19 -7.36 -18.88
C THR A 701 -36.79 -6.80 -20.17
N ASN A 702 -38.04 -6.37 -20.09
CA ASN A 702 -38.75 -5.74 -21.20
C ASN A 702 -39.21 -4.32 -20.84
N ASN A 703 -38.65 -3.32 -21.52
CA ASN A 703 -39.02 -1.92 -21.33
C ASN A 703 -40.16 -1.46 -22.28
N SER A 704 -40.58 -2.33 -23.17
CA SER A 704 -41.60 -2.01 -24.19
C SER A 704 -43.01 -2.17 -23.58
N ARG A 705 -43.49 -1.13 -22.91
CA ARG A 705 -44.89 -1.10 -22.45
C ARG A 705 -45.80 -0.68 -23.61
N LYS A 706 -46.76 -1.53 -23.97
CA LYS A 706 -47.77 -1.18 -24.97
C LYS A 706 -49.05 -0.76 -24.25
N TYR A 707 -49.63 0.33 -24.73
CA TYR A 707 -50.94 0.76 -24.24
C TYR A 707 -52.01 -0.27 -24.63
N ARG A 708 -52.82 -0.71 -23.66
CA ARG A 708 -54.01 -1.47 -23.88
C ARG A 708 -55.22 -0.61 -23.49
N PRO A 709 -56.20 -0.43 -24.38
CA PRO A 709 -57.42 0.33 -24.05
C PRO A 709 -58.15 -0.33 -22.85
N LEU A 710 -58.73 0.55 -22.02
CA LEU A 710 -59.60 0.06 -20.95
C LEU A 710 -60.75 -0.71 -21.53
N PRO A 711 -61.22 -1.82 -20.88
CA PRO A 711 -62.41 -2.56 -21.29
C PRO A 711 -63.64 -1.66 -21.40
N LYS A 712 -64.36 -1.76 -22.49
CA LYS A 712 -65.60 -0.99 -22.70
C LYS A 712 -66.81 -1.58 -21.98
N PHE A 713 -66.73 -2.90 -21.69
CA PHE A 713 -67.81 -3.66 -21.07
C PHE A 713 -67.39 -4.14 -19.67
N PRO A 714 -68.35 -4.31 -18.73
CA PRO A 714 -68.06 -4.73 -17.37
C PRO A 714 -67.40 -6.09 -17.33
N ILE A 715 -66.45 -6.25 -16.40
CA ILE A 715 -65.91 -7.58 -16.03
C ILE A 715 -66.82 -8.29 -15.07
N VAL A 716 -66.87 -9.62 -15.16
CA VAL A 716 -67.66 -10.46 -14.27
C VAL A 716 -66.73 -11.40 -13.49
N PRO A 717 -66.53 -11.15 -12.16
CA PRO A 717 -65.69 -12.07 -11.37
C PRO A 717 -66.43 -13.38 -11.12
N ARG A 718 -65.64 -14.49 -11.08
CA ARG A 718 -66.12 -15.83 -10.76
C ARG A 718 -65.12 -16.56 -9.92
N ASP A 719 -65.67 -17.38 -9.01
CA ASP A 719 -64.93 -18.25 -8.12
C ASP A 719 -65.28 -19.70 -8.43
N ILE A 720 -64.21 -20.53 -8.44
CA ILE A 720 -64.34 -21.98 -8.55
C ILE A 720 -63.52 -22.67 -7.48
N ALA A 721 -64.02 -23.80 -6.98
CA ALA A 721 -63.24 -24.63 -6.07
C ALA A 721 -63.01 -26.01 -6.75
N VAL A 722 -61.78 -26.39 -6.85
CA VAL A 722 -61.43 -27.68 -7.46
C VAL A 722 -60.75 -28.60 -6.43
N VAL A 723 -61.08 -29.88 -6.48
CA VAL A 723 -60.46 -30.89 -5.62
C VAL A 723 -59.40 -31.61 -6.45
N VAL A 724 -58.15 -31.46 -6.05
CA VAL A 724 -56.98 -32.00 -6.77
C VAL A 724 -56.10 -32.82 -5.84
N ASP A 725 -55.15 -33.58 -6.41
CA ASP A 725 -54.13 -34.28 -5.62
C ASP A 725 -53.24 -33.27 -4.85
N ARG A 726 -52.77 -33.67 -3.66
CA ARG A 726 -51.98 -32.77 -2.80
C ARG A 726 -50.70 -32.22 -3.48
N ASN A 727 -50.14 -32.96 -4.44
CA ASN A 727 -48.91 -32.57 -5.15
C ASN A 727 -49.17 -31.59 -6.30
N ILE A 728 -50.40 -31.38 -6.75
CA ILE A 728 -50.73 -30.44 -7.83
C ILE A 728 -50.50 -29.00 -7.33
N GLU A 729 -49.68 -28.26 -8.07
CA GLU A 729 -49.42 -26.86 -7.75
C GLU A 729 -50.53 -25.92 -8.21
N ALA A 730 -50.77 -24.81 -7.48
CA ALA A 730 -51.81 -23.85 -7.85
C ALA A 730 -51.59 -23.26 -9.23
N GLN A 731 -50.32 -23.07 -9.61
CA GLN A 731 -49.94 -22.52 -10.92
C GLN A 731 -50.42 -23.43 -12.07
N THR A 732 -50.32 -24.74 -11.93
CA THR A 732 -50.85 -25.70 -12.94
C THR A 732 -52.32 -25.45 -13.23
N VAL A 733 -53.13 -25.20 -12.18
CA VAL A 733 -54.57 -24.94 -12.33
C VAL A 733 -54.79 -23.53 -12.92
N ILE A 734 -54.04 -22.55 -12.49
CA ILE A 734 -54.09 -21.19 -13.07
C ILE A 734 -53.77 -21.23 -14.58
N ASP A 735 -52.78 -22.02 -14.98
CA ASP A 735 -52.42 -22.14 -16.40
C ASP A 735 -53.54 -22.78 -17.22
N ILE A 736 -54.25 -23.81 -16.66
CA ILE A 736 -55.41 -24.42 -17.29
C ILE A 736 -56.51 -23.37 -17.46
N ILE A 737 -56.81 -22.60 -16.39
CA ILE A 737 -57.83 -21.55 -16.44
C ILE A 737 -57.49 -20.51 -17.52
N ASN A 738 -56.24 -20.02 -17.54
CA ASN A 738 -55.81 -18.99 -18.50
C ASN A 738 -55.71 -19.47 -19.94
N THR A 739 -55.51 -20.79 -20.16
CA THR A 739 -55.43 -21.41 -21.50
C THR A 739 -56.72 -22.05 -21.97
N ALA A 740 -57.76 -22.02 -21.13
CA ALA A 740 -59.07 -22.60 -21.48
C ALA A 740 -59.63 -21.92 -22.75
N LYS A 741 -60.01 -22.72 -23.74
CA LYS A 741 -60.59 -22.21 -25.00
C LYS A 741 -62.04 -21.80 -24.79
N THR A 742 -62.27 -20.64 -24.24
CA THR A 742 -63.59 -20.05 -24.03
C THR A 742 -63.90 -19.00 -25.10
N GLN A 743 -65.19 -18.68 -25.28
CA GLN A 743 -65.62 -17.61 -26.20
C GLN A 743 -65.48 -16.21 -25.55
N VAL A 744 -65.08 -16.14 -24.29
CA VAL A 744 -64.87 -14.94 -23.51
C VAL A 744 -63.42 -14.89 -23.08
N ILE A 745 -62.94 -13.69 -22.79
CA ILE A 745 -61.57 -13.45 -22.28
C ILE A 745 -61.55 -13.77 -20.77
N VAL A 746 -60.67 -14.65 -20.38
CA VAL A 746 -60.41 -15.02 -18.98
C VAL A 746 -59.11 -14.29 -18.55
N GLU A 747 -59.21 -13.50 -17.47
CA GLU A 747 -58.10 -12.70 -16.94
C GLU A 747 -58.02 -12.83 -15.40
N ASN A 748 -56.89 -12.43 -14.85
CA ASN A 748 -56.64 -12.29 -13.42
C ASN A 748 -56.94 -13.55 -12.58
N ALA A 749 -56.67 -14.75 -13.15
CA ALA A 749 -56.82 -15.98 -12.39
C ALA A 749 -55.85 -16.05 -11.23
N LYS A 750 -56.37 -16.20 -10.00
CA LYS A 750 -55.55 -16.27 -8.77
C LYS A 750 -56.17 -17.25 -7.78
N VAL A 751 -55.32 -17.97 -7.05
CA VAL A 751 -55.72 -18.78 -5.91
C VAL A 751 -55.94 -17.86 -4.70
N PHE A 752 -57.08 -18.05 -3.98
CA PHE A 752 -57.34 -17.24 -2.77
C PHE A 752 -57.55 -18.14 -1.53
N ASP A 753 -57.81 -19.46 -1.68
CA ASP A 753 -57.88 -20.38 -0.56
C ASP A 753 -57.37 -21.76 -0.94
N VAL A 754 -56.68 -22.43 -0.01
CA VAL A 754 -56.22 -23.81 -0.14
C VAL A 754 -56.55 -24.54 1.14
N TYR A 755 -57.50 -25.48 1.05
CA TYR A 755 -57.94 -26.26 2.18
C TYR A 755 -57.37 -27.69 2.14
N TYR A 756 -56.70 -28.06 3.22
CA TYR A 756 -56.22 -29.41 3.47
C TYR A 756 -57.13 -30.09 4.50
N PRO A 757 -57.79 -31.23 4.15
CA PRO A 757 -58.63 -31.93 5.12
C PRO A 757 -57.82 -32.46 6.28
N LYS A 758 -58.29 -32.33 7.51
CA LYS A 758 -57.67 -32.84 8.72
C LYS A 758 -57.86 -34.35 8.88
N GLU A 759 -58.96 -34.86 8.42
CA GLU A 759 -59.34 -36.27 8.43
C GLU A 759 -59.85 -36.67 7.06
N ALA A 760 -59.78 -37.96 6.74
CA ALA A 760 -60.32 -38.52 5.48
C ALA A 760 -61.81 -38.26 5.38
N GLY A 761 -62.24 -37.59 4.30
CA GLY A 761 -63.66 -37.28 4.06
C GLY A 761 -64.14 -35.95 4.69
N ASP A 762 -63.30 -35.19 5.39
CA ASP A 762 -63.63 -33.86 5.89
C ASP A 762 -64.02 -32.93 4.71
N LYS A 763 -65.23 -32.32 4.84
CA LYS A 763 -65.90 -31.53 3.79
C LYS A 763 -66.03 -32.25 2.42
N GLY A 764 -66.06 -33.56 2.43
CA GLY A 764 -66.26 -34.38 1.20
C GLY A 764 -65.02 -34.51 0.34
N ILE A 765 -63.82 -34.15 0.87
CA ILE A 765 -62.56 -34.25 0.14
C ILE A 765 -61.95 -35.62 0.40
N PRO A 766 -61.59 -36.40 -0.64
CA PRO A 766 -60.94 -37.69 -0.50
C PRO A 766 -59.53 -37.59 0.13
N GLU A 767 -59.13 -38.71 0.74
CA GLU A 767 -57.75 -38.81 1.27
C GLU A 767 -56.72 -38.58 0.16
N GLY A 768 -55.61 -37.89 0.50
CA GLY A 768 -54.57 -37.55 -0.46
C GLY A 768 -54.88 -36.37 -1.37
N LYS A 769 -56.04 -35.74 -1.23
CA LYS A 769 -56.48 -34.56 -2.00
C LYS A 769 -56.53 -33.29 -1.16
N LYS A 770 -56.61 -32.18 -1.85
CA LYS A 770 -56.83 -30.81 -1.30
C LYS A 770 -57.87 -30.09 -2.13
N SER A 771 -58.57 -29.13 -1.54
CA SER A 771 -59.44 -28.20 -2.27
C SER A 771 -58.69 -26.87 -2.48
N MET A 772 -58.71 -26.36 -3.69
CA MET A 772 -58.14 -25.04 -4.02
C MET A 772 -59.25 -24.19 -4.62
N ALA A 773 -59.40 -22.95 -4.08
CA ALA A 773 -60.36 -22.00 -4.59
C ALA A 773 -59.65 -20.92 -5.39
N PHE A 774 -60.16 -20.68 -6.60
CA PHE A 774 -59.59 -19.71 -7.55
C PHE A 774 -60.64 -18.69 -7.89
N SER A 775 -60.24 -17.43 -7.98
CA SER A 775 -60.98 -16.30 -8.54
C SER A 775 -60.40 -15.91 -9.87
N PHE A 776 -61.22 -15.64 -10.84
CA PHE A 776 -60.83 -15.14 -12.16
C PHE A 776 -61.91 -14.20 -12.71
N GLU A 777 -61.56 -13.41 -13.71
CA GLU A 777 -62.41 -12.40 -14.32
C GLU A 777 -62.76 -12.79 -15.76
N LEU A 778 -64.06 -12.68 -16.09
CA LEU A 778 -64.57 -12.92 -17.44
C LEU A 778 -64.97 -11.57 -18.07
N ARG A 779 -64.61 -11.37 -19.33
CA ARG A 779 -65.01 -10.20 -20.09
C ARG A 779 -65.11 -10.49 -21.59
N SER A 780 -65.77 -9.55 -22.29
CA SER A 780 -65.78 -9.48 -23.75
C SER A 780 -65.39 -8.07 -24.21
N ASP A 781 -64.72 -7.98 -25.35
CA ASP A 781 -64.43 -6.70 -26.02
C ASP A 781 -65.57 -6.20 -26.88
N GLU A 782 -66.56 -7.08 -27.17
CA GLU A 782 -67.61 -6.84 -28.11
C GLU A 782 -68.96 -6.46 -27.46
N ARG A 783 -69.27 -7.05 -26.32
CA ARG A 783 -70.62 -6.86 -25.65
C ARG A 783 -70.58 -7.19 -24.16
N THR A 784 -71.56 -6.75 -23.40
CA THR A 784 -71.78 -7.22 -22.03
C THR A 784 -72.08 -8.74 -22.04
N LEU A 785 -71.48 -9.50 -21.11
CA LEU A 785 -71.66 -10.92 -20.97
C LEU A 785 -73.05 -11.24 -20.44
N THR A 786 -73.67 -12.29 -21.02
CA THR A 786 -74.95 -12.86 -20.50
C THR A 786 -74.65 -14.03 -19.53
N ASP A 787 -75.60 -14.42 -18.70
CA ASP A 787 -75.50 -15.56 -17.79
C ASP A 787 -75.14 -16.87 -18.56
N GLU A 788 -75.64 -17.02 -19.79
CA GLU A 788 -75.33 -18.17 -20.64
C GLU A 788 -73.86 -18.20 -21.09
N ASP A 789 -73.32 -17.04 -21.47
CA ASP A 789 -71.91 -16.91 -21.82
C ASP A 789 -71.00 -17.29 -20.65
N ILE A 790 -71.31 -16.75 -19.48
CA ILE A 790 -70.58 -16.96 -18.24
C ILE A 790 -70.65 -18.45 -17.83
N ASN A 791 -71.86 -19.05 -17.79
CA ASN A 791 -72.00 -20.46 -17.40
C ASN A 791 -71.29 -21.40 -18.38
N ARG A 792 -71.35 -21.09 -19.68
CA ARG A 792 -70.65 -21.90 -20.70
C ARG A 792 -69.12 -21.85 -20.48
N SER A 793 -68.62 -20.67 -20.20
CA SER A 793 -67.18 -20.48 -19.98
C SER A 793 -66.67 -21.12 -18.69
N VAL A 794 -67.45 -21.05 -17.61
CA VAL A 794 -67.13 -21.74 -16.33
C VAL A 794 -67.20 -23.25 -16.45
N ASN A 795 -68.04 -23.81 -17.30
CA ASN A 795 -68.22 -25.26 -17.52
C ASN A 795 -67.20 -25.82 -18.55
N THR A 796 -66.44 -24.96 -19.26
CA THR A 796 -65.33 -25.36 -20.14
C THR A 796 -64.05 -25.62 -19.33
#